data_4e6dc2f8d19dcd9d7485fc48cb8a43a2
#
_entry.id   4e6dc2f8d19dcd9d7485fc48cb8a43a2
#
_cell.length_a   1.000
_cell.length_b   1.000
_cell.length_c   1.000
_cell.angle_alpha   90.00
_cell.angle_beta   90.00
_cell.angle_gamma   90.00
#
_symmetry.space_group_name_H-M   'P 1'
#
loop_
_entity.id
_entity.type
_entity.pdbx_description
1 polymer ?
#
loop_
_entity_poly.entity_id
_entity_poly.type
_entity_poly.pdbx_seq_one_letter_code
_entity_poly.pdbx_strand_id
1 'polypeptide(L)'
;MSLLNKLLSAGEGKIVKELESLAEQVNALETEFEPLTDDQLRAKTAEFRERLAAGETLDDIEPEAYAAVREASKRVLGQRHFDVQVIGAGALHRHKIAEMKTGEGKTLVSTMPVYLNALEGKGVHVVTVNDYLAARDAQWMGGVHRFLGLEVGLIQAAMTPAERRPAYLADITYGTNNELGFDYLRDNMAMNPQEMVQRGHNYVIVDEVDSILVDEARTPLIISGRVADVAKWYRDFARLVMRLQRDRDYEVDEGKRQVIATEDGVTRVEQMLGVENMYDHTNIDLVHHLDVALKAKELYIFDVDYVVSNGEVKIVDEFTGRILEGRRYSEGLHQAIEAKEGVRIKEENQTLATITLQNYFRMYDKIGGMTGTAKTEEGEFHEIYGLSVVEVPPNRPIARLDQADLVYQTEDAKFNALVDDIVERNGRGQPVLVGTVSIEKSERLSGYLKRKGITHEVLNAKNHEREAAIIAQAGRLGAVTVATNMAGRGVDIQLGGNPEEMAKVEMRKQGVAEDDPSYEKQLQAAFEQLKTQTAAEKVKVIEQGGLYVLGTERHESRRIDNQLRGRSGRQGDPGESRFYLSLQDDLMRRFASERVEAIMRRFKIPEDVPIEAKMVNNAIERAQRQVESQNFEIRKNVLKYDEVMNRQREVIYEWRARMLTGQDTEAMVREWIEEVVAEQVESSISDELAPSDWNWDELDTRLGLIFTPTLSRADLLAGNPEVSDIVDAFVDDAQEAYTRRGAEFGDDLLRKLERTVVLSIVDAKWREHLSEMDYLRAGIGLRAMGQKDPLVEYQREGYDMFADMVFGIKHDAVRYLYHAQMVEQPTLAQPKVRLQSSGGGGQAVKRQASAKDKVGRNDPCPCGSGNKYKKCHGAAA
;
A
#
# COMPACT_ATOMS: atom_id res chain seq x y z
N MET A 1 1.60 -31.28 -9.70
CA MET A 1 2.14 -30.09 -10.39
C MET A 1 1.28 -29.82 -11.60
N SER A 2 0.75 -28.59 -11.72
CA SER A 2 -0.05 -28.21 -12.89
C SER A 2 0.84 -28.17 -14.15
N LEU A 3 0.24 -28.25 -15.34
CA LEU A 3 0.97 -28.11 -16.61
C LEU A 3 1.73 -26.78 -16.68
N LEU A 4 1.18 -25.74 -16.07
CA LEU A 4 1.79 -24.42 -15.96
C LEU A 4 3.13 -24.48 -15.20
N ASN A 5 3.18 -25.13 -14.02
CA ASN A 5 4.40 -25.27 -13.23
C ASN A 5 5.49 -26.08 -13.97
N LYS A 6 5.11 -27.02 -14.84
CA LYS A 6 6.08 -27.76 -15.69
C LYS A 6 6.65 -26.92 -16.82
N LEU A 7 5.86 -25.97 -17.36
CA LEU A 7 6.30 -25.04 -18.39
C LEU A 7 7.21 -23.95 -17.81
N LEU A 8 6.88 -23.42 -16.64
CA LEU A 8 7.68 -22.42 -15.93
C LEU A 8 9.07 -22.99 -15.54
N SER A 9 9.11 -24.23 -15.02
CA SER A 9 10.37 -24.87 -14.61
C SER A 9 11.27 -25.30 -15.79
N ALA A 10 10.75 -25.49 -16.99
CA ALA A 10 11.53 -25.91 -18.14
C ALA A 10 12.56 -24.86 -18.63
N GLY A 11 12.31 -23.56 -18.35
CA GLY A 11 13.19 -22.45 -18.69
C GLY A 11 14.20 -22.06 -17.60
N GLU A 12 13.95 -22.43 -16.36
CA GLU A 12 14.75 -22.02 -15.19
C GLU A 12 16.23 -22.43 -15.30
N GLY A 13 16.50 -23.64 -15.70
CA GLY A 13 17.88 -24.15 -15.81
C GLY A 13 18.75 -23.39 -16.83
N LYS A 14 18.15 -22.78 -17.86
CA LYS A 14 18.86 -21.96 -18.82
C LYS A 14 19.19 -20.58 -18.23
N ILE A 15 18.20 -20.00 -17.55
CA ILE A 15 18.35 -18.67 -16.91
C ILE A 15 19.41 -18.74 -15.81
N VAL A 16 19.39 -19.77 -14.96
CA VAL A 16 20.37 -19.93 -13.90
C VAL A 16 21.78 -20.06 -14.47
N LYS A 17 22.00 -20.81 -15.57
CA LYS A 17 23.29 -20.91 -16.24
C LYS A 17 23.77 -19.58 -16.84
N GLU A 18 22.86 -18.79 -17.39
CA GLU A 18 23.18 -17.45 -17.90
C GLU A 18 23.64 -16.54 -16.75
N LEU A 19 22.94 -16.59 -15.62
CA LEU A 19 23.29 -15.82 -14.43
C LEU A 19 24.59 -16.32 -13.76
N GLU A 20 24.87 -17.63 -13.80
CA GLU A 20 26.16 -18.19 -13.39
C GLU A 20 27.29 -17.64 -14.26
N SER A 21 27.08 -17.59 -15.58
CA SER A 21 28.06 -16.99 -16.51
C SER A 21 28.28 -15.50 -16.24
N LEU A 22 27.23 -14.73 -15.88
CA LEU A 22 27.38 -13.35 -15.44
C LEU A 22 28.28 -13.25 -14.20
N ALA A 23 28.07 -14.11 -13.19
CA ALA A 23 28.91 -14.14 -11.99
C ALA A 23 30.38 -14.44 -12.32
N GLU A 24 30.67 -15.35 -13.29
CA GLU A 24 32.01 -15.64 -13.77
C GLU A 24 32.65 -14.40 -14.45
N GLN A 25 31.90 -13.67 -15.28
CA GLN A 25 32.35 -12.44 -15.92
C GLN A 25 32.70 -11.35 -14.90
N VAL A 26 31.82 -11.12 -13.91
CA VAL A 26 32.05 -10.18 -12.82
C VAL A 26 33.29 -10.57 -12.00
N ASN A 27 33.52 -11.88 -11.76
CA ASN A 27 34.72 -12.37 -11.08
C ASN A 27 36.00 -12.10 -11.91
N ALA A 28 35.95 -12.27 -13.22
CA ALA A 28 37.10 -12.02 -14.09
C ALA A 28 37.52 -10.54 -14.08
N LEU A 29 36.57 -9.62 -13.96
CA LEU A 29 36.80 -8.18 -13.90
C LEU A 29 37.35 -7.69 -12.54
N GLU A 30 37.29 -8.48 -11.48
CA GLU A 30 37.73 -8.06 -10.13
C GLU A 30 39.17 -7.55 -10.12
N THR A 31 40.05 -8.20 -10.87
CA THR A 31 41.47 -7.81 -10.96
C THR A 31 41.71 -6.46 -11.67
N GLU A 32 40.75 -6.01 -12.47
CA GLU A 32 40.78 -4.72 -13.16
C GLU A 32 40.25 -3.59 -12.28
N PHE A 33 39.24 -3.89 -11.46
CA PHE A 33 38.58 -2.89 -10.62
C PHE A 33 39.25 -2.68 -9.25
N GLU A 34 39.89 -3.71 -8.67
CA GLU A 34 40.56 -3.63 -7.37
C GLU A 34 41.68 -2.57 -7.31
N PRO A 35 42.53 -2.39 -8.34
CA PRO A 35 43.63 -1.39 -8.31
C PRO A 35 43.17 0.05 -8.58
N LEU A 36 41.92 0.28 -8.99
CA LEU A 36 41.42 1.63 -9.26
C LEU A 36 41.39 2.47 -7.97
N THR A 37 41.74 3.74 -8.09
CA THR A 37 41.54 4.70 -7.01
C THR A 37 40.04 4.99 -6.83
N ASP A 38 39.63 5.58 -5.69
CA ASP A 38 38.22 5.93 -5.43
C ASP A 38 37.65 6.88 -6.49
N ASP A 39 38.50 7.85 -6.95
CA ASP A 39 38.10 8.79 -8.01
C ASP A 39 37.98 8.09 -9.36
N GLN A 40 38.84 7.12 -9.69
CA GLN A 40 38.73 6.33 -10.91
C GLN A 40 37.52 5.42 -10.89
N LEU A 41 37.22 4.80 -9.74
CA LEU A 41 36.03 3.96 -9.60
C LEU A 41 34.76 4.79 -9.72
N ARG A 42 34.72 5.99 -9.12
CA ARG A 42 33.60 6.94 -9.27
C ARG A 42 33.43 7.41 -10.71
N ALA A 43 34.54 7.65 -11.44
CA ALA A 43 34.53 8.08 -12.83
C ALA A 43 33.90 7.04 -13.78
N LYS A 44 33.86 5.75 -13.39
CA LYS A 44 33.17 4.70 -14.16
C LYS A 44 31.69 4.99 -14.37
N THR A 45 31.02 5.66 -13.42
CA THR A 45 29.63 6.08 -13.57
C THR A 45 29.42 7.01 -14.76
N ALA A 46 30.31 7.99 -14.94
CA ALA A 46 30.26 8.88 -16.10
C ALA A 46 30.55 8.15 -17.41
N GLU A 47 31.58 7.27 -17.40
CA GLU A 47 31.93 6.42 -18.55
C GLU A 47 30.74 5.56 -18.99
N PHE A 48 30.06 4.88 -18.07
CA PHE A 48 28.89 4.05 -18.39
C PHE A 48 27.73 4.88 -18.95
N ARG A 49 27.47 6.06 -18.38
CA ARG A 49 26.45 6.98 -18.93
C ARG A 49 26.78 7.45 -20.36
N GLU A 50 28.03 7.73 -20.66
CA GLU A 50 28.50 8.08 -22.01
C GLU A 50 28.30 6.92 -22.98
N ARG A 51 28.63 5.68 -22.59
CA ARG A 51 28.45 4.48 -23.39
C ARG A 51 26.95 4.21 -23.69
N LEU A 52 26.10 4.36 -22.70
CA LEU A 52 24.63 4.28 -22.88
C LEU A 52 24.13 5.37 -23.86
N ALA A 53 24.62 6.61 -23.75
CA ALA A 53 24.29 7.69 -24.67
C ALA A 53 24.83 7.41 -26.09
N ALA A 54 25.89 6.63 -26.23
CA ALA A 54 26.44 6.20 -27.50
C ALA A 54 25.68 5.01 -28.13
N GLY A 55 24.72 4.41 -27.39
CA GLY A 55 23.83 3.35 -27.92
C GLY A 55 24.11 1.95 -27.39
N GLU A 56 25.05 1.76 -26.46
CA GLU A 56 25.15 0.51 -25.69
C GLU A 56 23.92 0.31 -24.81
N THR A 57 23.60 -0.94 -24.49
CA THR A 57 22.48 -1.31 -23.62
C THR A 57 22.95 -1.50 -22.17
N LEU A 58 22.00 -1.53 -21.22
CA LEU A 58 22.30 -1.90 -19.84
C LEU A 58 22.90 -3.30 -19.72
N ASP A 59 22.46 -4.25 -20.56
CA ASP A 59 22.94 -5.62 -20.56
C ASP A 59 24.42 -5.70 -21.02
N ASP A 60 24.85 -4.82 -21.95
CA ASP A 60 26.23 -4.78 -22.43
C ASP A 60 27.21 -4.34 -21.34
N ILE A 61 26.81 -3.40 -20.48
CA ILE A 61 27.64 -2.87 -19.40
C ILE A 61 27.41 -3.57 -18.05
N GLU A 62 26.45 -4.49 -17.94
CA GLU A 62 26.06 -5.14 -16.68
C GLU A 62 27.26 -5.76 -15.92
N PRO A 63 28.15 -6.56 -16.56
CA PRO A 63 29.27 -7.17 -15.83
C PRO A 63 30.23 -6.14 -15.22
N GLU A 64 30.56 -5.08 -15.96
CA GLU A 64 31.47 -4.01 -15.51
C GLU A 64 30.80 -3.17 -14.39
N ALA A 65 29.52 -2.81 -14.55
CA ALA A 65 28.75 -2.10 -13.55
C ALA A 65 28.66 -2.88 -12.23
N TYR A 66 28.44 -4.19 -12.30
CA TYR A 66 28.39 -5.06 -11.13
C TYR A 66 29.78 -5.22 -10.47
N ALA A 67 30.87 -5.27 -11.26
CA ALA A 67 32.21 -5.26 -10.73
C ALA A 67 32.53 -3.95 -9.98
N ALA A 68 32.11 -2.80 -10.52
CA ALA A 68 32.23 -1.50 -9.87
C ALA A 68 31.50 -1.45 -8.52
N VAL A 69 30.23 -1.92 -8.48
CA VAL A 69 29.43 -1.99 -7.23
C VAL A 69 30.07 -2.94 -6.22
N ARG A 70 30.56 -4.11 -6.65
CA ARG A 70 31.21 -5.09 -5.78
C ARG A 70 32.43 -4.48 -5.09
N GLU A 71 33.30 -3.79 -5.85
CA GLU A 71 34.48 -3.14 -5.30
C GLU A 71 34.09 -1.95 -4.39
N ALA A 72 33.14 -1.12 -4.79
CA ALA A 72 32.62 -0.04 -3.96
C ALA A 72 32.04 -0.56 -2.62
N SER A 73 31.27 -1.64 -2.67
CA SER A 73 30.70 -2.28 -1.46
C SER A 73 31.79 -2.83 -0.54
N LYS A 74 32.84 -3.43 -1.09
CA LYS A 74 34.01 -3.91 -0.35
C LYS A 74 34.70 -2.76 0.40
N ARG A 75 34.86 -1.59 -0.26
CA ARG A 75 35.49 -0.40 0.35
C ARG A 75 34.62 0.29 1.39
N VAL A 76 33.33 0.50 1.06
CA VAL A 76 32.42 1.29 1.90
C VAL A 76 31.86 0.49 3.06
N LEU A 77 31.47 -0.78 2.81
CA LEU A 77 30.78 -1.62 3.78
C LEU A 77 31.67 -2.73 4.35
N GLY A 78 32.85 -2.97 3.78
CA GLY A 78 33.67 -4.14 4.11
C GLY A 78 33.03 -5.45 3.63
N GLN A 79 32.08 -5.41 2.71
CA GLN A 79 31.30 -6.55 2.24
C GLN A 79 31.49 -6.75 0.74
N ARG A 80 32.12 -7.87 0.36
CA ARG A 80 32.21 -8.31 -1.03
C ARG A 80 31.01 -9.20 -1.36
N HIS A 81 30.30 -8.91 -2.43
CA HIS A 81 29.19 -9.76 -2.89
C HIS A 81 29.67 -11.18 -3.23
N PHE A 82 28.94 -12.18 -2.77
CA PHE A 82 29.12 -13.58 -3.16
C PHE A 82 28.60 -13.82 -4.58
N ASP A 83 29.04 -14.89 -5.22
CA ASP A 83 28.60 -15.21 -6.57
C ASP A 83 27.11 -15.47 -6.65
N VAL A 84 26.52 -16.12 -5.64
CA VAL A 84 25.06 -16.30 -5.53
C VAL A 84 24.31 -14.97 -5.42
N GLN A 85 24.96 -13.94 -4.87
CA GLN A 85 24.37 -12.59 -4.80
C GLN A 85 24.41 -11.90 -6.16
N VAL A 86 25.44 -12.13 -6.98
CA VAL A 86 25.48 -11.65 -8.37
C VAL A 86 24.41 -12.33 -9.21
N ILE A 87 24.17 -13.63 -9.02
CA ILE A 87 23.07 -14.37 -9.65
C ILE A 87 21.71 -13.75 -9.29
N GLY A 88 21.51 -13.48 -8.00
CA GLY A 88 20.30 -12.80 -7.53
C GLY A 88 20.11 -11.41 -8.13
N ALA A 89 21.18 -10.62 -8.22
CA ALA A 89 21.19 -9.29 -8.80
C ALA A 89 20.83 -9.32 -10.31
N GLY A 90 21.41 -10.24 -11.07
CA GLY A 90 21.09 -10.43 -12.48
C GLY A 90 19.64 -10.88 -12.71
N ALA A 91 19.06 -11.68 -11.81
CA ALA A 91 17.64 -12.02 -11.87
C ALA A 91 16.72 -10.80 -11.67
N LEU A 92 17.05 -9.92 -10.71
CA LEU A 92 16.33 -8.68 -10.46
C LEU A 92 16.37 -7.74 -11.66
N HIS A 93 17.55 -7.59 -12.31
CA HIS A 93 17.67 -6.78 -13.51
C HIS A 93 16.81 -7.30 -14.66
N ARG A 94 16.62 -8.62 -14.77
CA ARG A 94 15.86 -9.27 -15.85
C ARG A 94 14.36 -9.40 -15.56
N HIS A 95 13.78 -8.49 -14.78
CA HIS A 95 12.34 -8.49 -14.49
C HIS A 95 11.87 -9.82 -13.87
N LYS A 96 12.56 -10.26 -12.82
CA LYS A 96 12.27 -11.53 -12.13
C LYS A 96 12.28 -11.37 -10.63
N ILE A 97 11.74 -12.37 -9.95
CA ILE A 97 11.82 -12.48 -8.50
C ILE A 97 13.00 -13.38 -8.15
N ALA A 98 13.96 -12.84 -7.40
CA ALA A 98 15.04 -13.61 -6.82
C ALA A 98 14.59 -14.20 -5.48
N GLU A 99 14.30 -15.52 -5.44
CA GLU A 99 14.09 -16.20 -4.17
C GLU A 99 15.45 -16.55 -3.56
N MET A 100 15.83 -15.78 -2.55
CA MET A 100 17.05 -16.00 -1.77
C MET A 100 16.67 -16.27 -0.32
N LYS A 101 17.15 -17.34 0.26
CA LYS A 101 16.83 -17.72 1.65
C LYS A 101 17.14 -16.56 2.61
N THR A 102 16.41 -16.52 3.71
CA THR A 102 16.60 -15.46 4.73
C THR A 102 18.03 -15.50 5.25
N GLY A 103 18.68 -14.33 5.35
CA GLY A 103 20.08 -14.22 5.77
C GLY A 103 21.11 -14.31 4.65
N GLU A 104 20.72 -14.43 3.37
CA GLU A 104 21.62 -14.43 2.21
C GLU A 104 22.02 -13.01 1.73
N GLY A 105 21.63 -11.95 2.45
CA GLY A 105 22.04 -10.58 2.15
C GLY A 105 21.30 -9.94 0.98
N LYS A 106 19.98 -10.16 0.85
CA LYS A 106 19.13 -9.58 -0.20
C LYS A 106 19.29 -8.05 -0.34
N THR A 107 19.37 -7.34 0.77
CA THR A 107 19.56 -5.87 0.75
C THR A 107 20.86 -5.47 0.03
N LEU A 108 21.95 -6.23 0.21
CA LEU A 108 23.20 -6.00 -0.47
C LEU A 108 23.09 -6.34 -1.98
N VAL A 109 22.38 -7.42 -2.30
CA VAL A 109 22.12 -7.85 -3.69
C VAL A 109 21.48 -6.73 -4.50
N SER A 110 20.51 -6.02 -3.93
CA SER A 110 19.77 -4.96 -4.63
C SER A 110 20.67 -3.83 -5.12
N THR A 111 21.85 -3.60 -4.49
CA THR A 111 22.74 -2.50 -4.87
C THR A 111 23.22 -2.58 -6.31
N MET A 112 23.44 -3.79 -6.83
CA MET A 112 23.93 -3.99 -8.20
C MET A 112 22.88 -3.58 -9.26
N PRO A 113 21.66 -4.16 -9.30
CA PRO A 113 20.67 -3.79 -10.30
C PRO A 113 20.13 -2.38 -10.10
N VAL A 114 20.11 -1.86 -8.86
CA VAL A 114 19.74 -0.46 -8.58
C VAL A 114 20.74 0.49 -9.24
N TYR A 115 22.05 0.28 -9.03
CA TYR A 115 23.08 1.08 -9.66
C TYR A 115 22.99 1.04 -11.18
N LEU A 116 22.93 -0.16 -11.76
CA LEU A 116 22.87 -0.37 -13.19
C LEU A 116 21.69 0.39 -13.84
N ASN A 117 20.47 0.22 -13.31
CA ASN A 117 19.30 0.86 -13.88
C ASN A 117 19.22 2.37 -13.58
N ALA A 118 19.90 2.86 -12.54
CA ALA A 118 20.01 4.29 -12.24
C ALA A 118 20.88 5.06 -13.24
N LEU A 119 21.76 4.36 -13.98
CA LEU A 119 22.62 4.98 -15.00
C LEU A 119 21.83 5.63 -16.13
N GLU A 120 20.63 5.16 -16.44
CA GLU A 120 19.75 5.78 -17.45
C GLU A 120 19.22 7.17 -17.04
N GLY A 121 19.34 7.57 -15.78
CA GLY A 121 18.85 8.86 -15.29
C GLY A 121 17.32 8.99 -15.18
N LYS A 122 16.56 7.91 -15.42
CA LYS A 122 15.08 7.88 -15.37
C LYS A 122 14.51 7.69 -13.97
N GLY A 123 15.35 7.35 -12.98
CA GLY A 123 14.99 7.07 -11.61
C GLY A 123 14.73 5.59 -11.32
N VAL A 124 15.19 5.18 -10.15
CA VAL A 124 14.99 3.84 -9.62
C VAL A 124 14.34 3.94 -8.25
N HIS A 125 13.27 3.18 -8.03
CA HIS A 125 12.63 3.08 -6.72
C HIS A 125 13.03 1.77 -6.03
N VAL A 126 13.35 1.85 -4.73
CA VAL A 126 13.59 0.68 -3.87
C VAL A 126 12.53 0.68 -2.79
N VAL A 127 11.64 -0.31 -2.86
CA VAL A 127 10.42 -0.37 -2.04
C VAL A 127 10.57 -1.45 -0.98
N THR A 128 10.25 -1.09 0.26
CA THR A 128 10.25 -1.99 1.41
C THR A 128 8.98 -1.82 2.25
N VAL A 129 8.77 -2.68 3.25
CA VAL A 129 7.50 -2.80 3.97
C VAL A 129 7.26 -1.74 5.06
N ASN A 130 8.26 -0.95 5.46
CA ASN A 130 8.08 0.09 6.47
C ASN A 130 9.16 1.17 6.41
N ASP A 131 8.88 2.35 7.00
CA ASP A 131 9.75 3.52 7.02
C ASP A 131 11.10 3.27 7.71
N TYR A 132 11.14 2.40 8.73
CA TYR A 132 12.38 2.07 9.41
C TYR A 132 13.37 1.35 8.48
N LEU A 133 12.89 0.35 7.72
CA LEU A 133 13.72 -0.37 6.76
C LEU A 133 14.12 0.54 5.60
N ALA A 134 13.19 1.37 5.10
CA ALA A 134 13.49 2.33 4.03
C ALA A 134 14.62 3.30 4.45
N ALA A 135 14.56 3.85 5.66
CA ALA A 135 15.59 4.75 6.19
C ALA A 135 16.94 4.02 6.40
N ARG A 136 16.89 2.84 7.03
CA ARG A 136 18.09 2.02 7.27
C ARG A 136 18.80 1.69 5.95
N ASP A 137 18.05 1.23 4.97
CA ASP A 137 18.61 0.76 3.70
C ASP A 137 19.10 1.93 2.84
N ALA A 138 18.38 3.06 2.83
CA ALA A 138 18.82 4.30 2.19
C ALA A 138 20.12 4.86 2.80
N GLN A 139 20.29 4.73 4.11
CA GLN A 139 21.53 5.13 4.78
C GLN A 139 22.65 4.15 4.49
N TRP A 140 22.42 2.87 4.66
CA TRP A 140 23.44 1.82 4.62
C TRP A 140 23.86 1.52 3.18
N MET A 141 22.95 1.09 2.30
CA MET A 141 23.24 0.80 0.89
C MET A 141 23.46 2.07 0.08
N GLY A 142 22.80 3.17 0.44
CA GLY A 142 23.01 4.48 -0.15
C GLY A 142 24.47 4.98 -0.03
N GLY A 143 25.23 4.50 0.95
CA GLY A 143 26.67 4.76 1.06
C GLY A 143 27.45 4.27 -0.17
N VAL A 144 27.10 3.09 -0.70
CA VAL A 144 27.73 2.51 -1.91
C VAL A 144 27.38 3.35 -3.15
N HIS A 145 26.10 3.72 -3.28
CA HIS A 145 25.64 4.51 -4.42
C HIS A 145 26.25 5.91 -4.46
N ARG A 146 26.28 6.60 -3.29
CA ARG A 146 26.92 7.93 -3.17
C ARG A 146 28.43 7.88 -3.41
N PHE A 147 29.08 6.79 -3.00
CA PHE A 147 30.50 6.58 -3.29
C PHE A 147 30.74 6.50 -4.80
N LEU A 148 29.85 5.87 -5.55
CA LEU A 148 29.89 5.79 -7.01
C LEU A 148 29.36 7.05 -7.71
N GLY A 149 28.94 8.08 -6.98
CA GLY A 149 28.53 9.37 -7.52
C GLY A 149 27.03 9.49 -7.88
N LEU A 150 26.18 8.60 -7.38
CA LEU A 150 24.73 8.68 -7.54
C LEU A 150 24.06 9.38 -6.36
N GLU A 151 22.96 10.08 -6.62
CA GLU A 151 22.13 10.69 -5.59
C GLU A 151 21.10 9.71 -5.04
N VAL A 152 20.90 9.73 -3.72
CA VAL A 152 19.96 8.85 -3.01
C VAL A 152 18.98 9.66 -2.20
N GLY A 153 17.70 9.53 -2.55
CA GLY A 153 16.54 10.07 -1.85
C GLY A 153 15.88 9.04 -0.92
N LEU A 154 15.13 9.53 0.05
CA LEU A 154 14.32 8.75 0.98
C LEU A 154 12.94 9.40 1.11
N ILE A 155 11.88 8.61 1.02
CA ILE A 155 10.49 9.03 1.26
C ILE A 155 10.00 8.38 2.54
N GLN A 156 9.47 9.21 3.45
CA GLN A 156 8.86 8.79 4.71
C GLN A 156 7.53 9.50 4.95
N ALA A 157 6.68 8.91 5.79
CA ALA A 157 5.30 9.38 6.03
C ALA A 157 5.20 10.84 6.50
N ALA A 158 6.15 11.32 7.31
CA ALA A 158 6.12 12.66 7.88
C ALA A 158 6.59 13.79 6.94
N MET A 159 7.09 13.47 5.74
CA MET A 159 7.67 14.44 4.81
C MET A 159 6.59 15.29 4.11
N THR A 160 6.88 16.58 3.97
CA THR A 160 6.09 17.49 3.16
C THR A 160 6.35 17.31 1.66
N PRO A 161 5.45 17.75 0.76
CA PRO A 161 5.68 17.67 -0.69
C PRO A 161 6.97 18.35 -1.15
N ALA A 162 7.36 19.46 -0.50
CA ALA A 162 8.59 20.17 -0.82
C ALA A 162 9.86 19.35 -0.49
N GLU A 163 9.81 18.52 0.52
CA GLU A 163 10.90 17.60 0.90
C GLU A 163 10.89 16.31 0.05
N ARG A 164 9.70 15.85 -0.39
CA ARG A 164 9.56 14.65 -1.22
C ARG A 164 10.09 14.87 -2.65
N ARG A 165 9.81 16.04 -3.24
CA ARG A 165 10.18 16.32 -4.62
C ARG A 165 11.68 16.13 -4.92
N PRO A 166 12.64 16.70 -4.17
CA PRO A 166 14.06 16.44 -4.40
C PRO A 166 14.44 14.99 -4.17
N ALA A 167 13.76 14.26 -3.25
CA ALA A 167 14.01 12.84 -3.04
C ALA A 167 13.59 11.99 -4.24
N TYR A 168 12.49 12.32 -4.93
CA TYR A 168 12.08 11.65 -6.16
C TYR A 168 12.95 12.04 -7.38
N LEU A 169 13.57 13.22 -7.36
CA LEU A 169 14.49 13.65 -8.43
C LEU A 169 15.86 13.02 -8.31
N ALA A 170 16.22 12.41 -7.18
CA ALA A 170 17.44 11.66 -7.01
C ALA A 170 17.50 10.46 -7.98
N ASP A 171 18.70 9.97 -8.28
CA ASP A 171 18.90 8.78 -9.13
C ASP A 171 18.19 7.55 -8.57
N ILE A 172 18.19 7.42 -7.25
CA ILE A 172 17.63 6.28 -6.49
C ILE A 172 16.75 6.83 -5.36
N THR A 173 15.54 6.33 -5.25
CA THR A 173 14.59 6.73 -4.19
C THR A 173 14.15 5.50 -3.39
N TYR A 174 14.42 5.51 -2.08
CA TYR A 174 13.94 4.53 -1.12
C TYR A 174 12.60 4.98 -0.52
N GLY A 175 11.68 4.05 -0.32
CA GLY A 175 10.39 4.34 0.31
C GLY A 175 9.58 3.10 0.60
N THR A 176 8.37 3.28 1.10
CA THR A 176 7.40 2.19 1.28
C THR A 176 6.42 2.15 0.12
N ASN A 177 5.84 0.98 -0.14
CA ASN A 177 4.78 0.80 -1.13
C ASN A 177 3.61 1.77 -0.91
N ASN A 178 3.22 1.99 0.35
CA ASN A 178 2.12 2.87 0.71
C ASN A 178 2.44 4.33 0.40
N GLU A 179 3.62 4.84 0.79
CA GLU A 179 3.98 6.24 0.56
C GLU A 179 4.11 6.55 -0.93
N LEU A 180 4.75 5.66 -1.71
CA LEU A 180 4.88 5.86 -3.14
C LEU A 180 3.52 5.81 -3.84
N GLY A 181 2.66 4.88 -3.47
CA GLY A 181 1.31 4.78 -4.03
C GLY A 181 0.40 5.95 -3.63
N PHE A 182 0.49 6.44 -2.38
CA PHE A 182 -0.23 7.63 -1.96
C PHE A 182 0.30 8.91 -2.63
N ASP A 183 1.61 9.02 -2.89
CA ASP A 183 2.16 10.15 -3.64
C ASP A 183 1.66 10.14 -5.09
N TYR A 184 1.57 8.97 -5.72
CA TYR A 184 0.93 8.84 -7.04
C TYR A 184 -0.52 9.36 -7.03
N LEU A 185 -1.31 8.98 -6.03
CA LEU A 185 -2.68 9.47 -5.93
C LEU A 185 -2.74 10.97 -5.67
N ARG A 186 -1.87 11.50 -4.80
CA ARG A 186 -1.76 12.96 -4.53
C ARG A 186 -1.38 13.76 -5.77
N ASP A 187 -0.42 13.28 -6.55
CA ASP A 187 0.02 13.92 -7.79
C ASP A 187 -1.12 14.00 -8.81
N ASN A 188 -1.97 12.96 -8.86
CA ASN A 188 -3.15 12.95 -9.73
C ASN A 188 -4.35 13.73 -9.17
N MET A 189 -4.23 14.35 -8.01
CA MET A 189 -5.18 15.30 -7.45
C MET A 189 -4.64 16.74 -7.42
N ALA A 190 -3.38 16.94 -7.84
CA ALA A 190 -2.73 18.26 -7.84
C ALA A 190 -3.42 19.24 -8.79
N MET A 191 -3.52 20.49 -8.37
CA MET A 191 -4.07 21.60 -9.20
C MET A 191 -2.96 22.40 -9.90
N ASN A 192 -1.71 22.21 -9.48
CA ASN A 192 -0.53 22.86 -10.05
C ASN A 192 0.61 21.84 -10.27
N PRO A 193 1.38 21.95 -11.36
CA PRO A 193 2.54 21.08 -11.60
C PRO A 193 3.58 21.11 -10.48
N GLN A 194 3.66 22.24 -9.74
CA GLN A 194 4.60 22.38 -8.62
C GLN A 194 4.21 21.56 -7.38
N GLU A 195 2.98 21.09 -7.29
CA GLU A 195 2.50 20.22 -6.21
C GLU A 195 2.86 18.74 -6.46
N MET A 196 3.07 18.37 -7.72
CA MET A 196 3.47 17.01 -8.08
C MET A 196 4.90 16.74 -7.62
N VAL A 197 5.12 15.55 -7.07
CA VAL A 197 6.41 15.16 -6.49
C VAL A 197 7.11 14.05 -7.28
N GLN A 198 6.35 13.12 -7.86
CA GLN A 198 6.90 12.01 -8.63
C GLN A 198 7.30 12.43 -10.05
N ARG A 199 8.18 11.64 -10.64
CA ARG A 199 8.47 11.61 -12.07
C ARG A 199 8.02 10.28 -12.67
N GLY A 200 8.32 9.74 -13.67
CA GLY A 200 7.87 8.47 -14.24
C GLY A 200 8.13 7.22 -13.37
N HIS A 201 7.60 6.08 -13.79
CA HIS A 201 7.72 4.76 -13.16
C HIS A 201 8.62 3.86 -14.01
N ASN A 202 9.94 4.09 -13.99
CA ASN A 202 10.89 3.34 -14.83
C ASN A 202 11.22 1.96 -14.23
N TYR A 203 12.00 1.89 -13.15
CA TYR A 203 12.43 0.64 -12.54
C TYR A 203 12.16 0.62 -11.04
N VAL A 204 11.63 -0.50 -10.54
CA VAL A 204 11.42 -0.71 -9.11
C VAL A 204 11.99 -2.04 -8.66
N ILE A 205 12.65 -2.03 -7.50
CA ILE A 205 12.94 -3.24 -6.73
C ILE A 205 11.99 -3.28 -5.53
N VAL A 206 11.28 -4.40 -5.40
CA VAL A 206 10.36 -4.67 -4.29
C VAL A 206 11.03 -5.66 -3.35
N ASP A 207 11.50 -5.18 -2.19
CA ASP A 207 12.01 -6.05 -1.12
C ASP A 207 10.83 -6.65 -0.35
N GLU A 208 10.97 -7.92 0.04
CA GLU A 208 9.88 -8.71 0.60
C GLU A 208 8.63 -8.69 -0.32
N VAL A 209 8.86 -8.98 -1.60
CA VAL A 209 7.86 -8.89 -2.67
C VAL A 209 6.60 -9.68 -2.40
N ASP A 210 6.69 -10.79 -1.71
CA ASP A 210 5.57 -11.64 -1.30
C ASP A 210 4.68 -10.98 -0.23
N SER A 211 5.24 -10.11 0.62
CA SER A 211 4.42 -9.29 1.53
C SER A 211 3.67 -8.21 0.78
N ILE A 212 4.38 -7.46 -0.05
CA ILE A 212 3.83 -6.27 -0.70
C ILE A 212 2.85 -6.65 -1.80
N LEU A 213 3.24 -7.57 -2.70
CA LEU A 213 2.44 -7.91 -3.87
C LEU A 213 1.41 -9.02 -3.64
N VAL A 214 1.45 -9.71 -2.50
CA VAL A 214 0.49 -10.77 -2.15
C VAL A 214 -0.29 -10.42 -0.89
N ASP A 215 0.38 -10.26 0.27
CA ASP A 215 -0.34 -10.05 1.54
C ASP A 215 -1.02 -8.70 1.64
N GLU A 216 -0.32 -7.62 1.31
CA GLU A 216 -0.85 -6.25 1.36
C GLU A 216 -1.74 -5.91 0.14
N ALA A 217 -1.61 -6.65 -0.96
CA ALA A 217 -2.34 -6.41 -2.19
C ALA A 217 -3.80 -6.91 -2.16
N ARG A 218 -4.43 -6.96 -0.98
CA ARG A 218 -5.84 -7.34 -0.78
C ARG A 218 -6.77 -6.14 -0.78
N THR A 219 -6.27 -4.99 -0.40
CA THR A 219 -7.03 -3.74 -0.30
C THR A 219 -6.36 -2.66 -1.13
N PRO A 220 -7.15 -1.83 -1.82
CA PRO A 220 -6.62 -0.69 -2.54
C PRO A 220 -6.09 0.39 -1.59
N LEU A 221 -5.22 1.24 -2.09
CA LEU A 221 -4.87 2.52 -1.48
C LEU A 221 -6.00 3.50 -1.77
N ILE A 222 -6.51 4.17 -0.75
CA ILE A 222 -7.65 5.08 -0.87
C ILE A 222 -7.32 6.41 -0.20
N ILE A 223 -7.51 7.51 -0.91
CA ILE A 223 -7.58 8.85 -0.34
C ILE A 223 -9.05 9.21 -0.23
N SER A 224 -9.51 9.56 0.98
CA SER A 224 -10.90 9.91 1.24
C SER A 224 -11.06 11.32 1.80
N GLY A 225 -12.19 11.96 1.47
CA GLY A 225 -12.62 13.26 1.99
C GLY A 225 -13.91 13.16 2.80
N ARG A 226 -14.23 14.20 3.57
CA ARG A 226 -15.39 14.20 4.47
C ARG A 226 -16.68 14.54 3.71
N VAL A 227 -17.75 13.78 4.03
CA VAL A 227 -19.14 14.10 3.64
C VAL A 227 -19.95 14.34 4.91
N ALA A 228 -20.73 15.39 4.93
CA ALA A 228 -21.54 15.76 6.10
C ALA A 228 -22.86 14.94 6.18
N ASP A 229 -23.28 14.55 7.39
CA ASP A 229 -24.64 14.14 7.79
C ASP A 229 -25.15 12.69 7.59
N VAL A 230 -24.31 11.65 7.55
CA VAL A 230 -24.80 10.25 7.43
C VAL A 230 -24.80 9.47 8.76
N ALA A 231 -24.22 10.00 9.81
CA ALA A 231 -24.07 9.32 11.13
C ALA A 231 -25.40 8.87 11.78
N LYS A 232 -26.55 9.45 11.38
CA LYS A 232 -27.87 9.06 11.87
C LYS A 232 -28.26 7.68 11.36
N TRP A 233 -28.10 7.42 10.07
CA TRP A 233 -28.47 6.16 9.44
C TRP A 233 -27.70 4.98 10.02
N TYR A 234 -26.38 5.10 10.19
CA TYR A 234 -25.57 4.03 10.82
C TYR A 234 -26.07 3.66 12.21
N ARG A 235 -26.43 4.65 13.05
CA ARG A 235 -26.99 4.38 14.38
C ARG A 235 -28.35 3.71 14.34
N ASP A 236 -29.18 4.13 13.42
CA ASP A 236 -30.53 3.59 13.30
C ASP A 236 -30.47 2.15 12.79
N PHE A 237 -29.64 1.86 11.77
CA PHE A 237 -29.43 0.51 11.26
C PHE A 237 -28.72 -0.41 12.26
N ALA A 238 -27.71 0.07 12.99
CA ALA A 238 -27.09 -0.71 14.06
C ALA A 238 -28.10 -1.18 15.11
N ARG A 239 -29.10 -0.34 15.46
CA ARG A 239 -30.20 -0.73 16.38
C ARG A 239 -31.21 -1.66 15.71
N LEU A 240 -31.49 -1.46 14.44
CA LEU A 240 -32.44 -2.24 13.67
C LEU A 240 -31.96 -3.69 13.52
N VAL A 241 -30.70 -3.91 13.10
CA VAL A 241 -30.14 -5.25 12.88
C VAL A 241 -30.09 -6.09 14.17
N MET A 242 -30.05 -5.46 15.34
CA MET A 242 -30.13 -6.18 16.62
C MET A 242 -31.47 -6.86 16.86
N ARG A 243 -32.53 -6.46 16.14
CA ARG A 243 -33.88 -7.06 16.22
C ARG A 243 -34.09 -8.17 15.20
N LEU A 244 -33.16 -8.30 14.25
CA LEU A 244 -33.20 -9.36 13.24
C LEU A 244 -32.56 -10.65 13.78
N GLN A 245 -33.10 -11.79 13.39
CA GLN A 245 -32.70 -13.12 13.83
C GLN A 245 -31.96 -13.86 12.70
N ARG A 246 -30.78 -14.41 13.05
CA ARG A 246 -30.00 -15.29 12.16
C ARG A 246 -30.85 -16.50 11.75
N ASP A 247 -30.64 -17.00 10.55
CA ASP A 247 -31.28 -18.16 9.92
C ASP A 247 -32.79 -17.98 9.61
N ARG A 248 -33.35 -16.80 9.92
CA ARG A 248 -34.68 -16.40 9.54
C ARG A 248 -34.74 -15.12 8.72
N ASP A 249 -34.11 -14.04 9.25
CA ASP A 249 -34.15 -12.73 8.63
C ASP A 249 -32.89 -12.47 7.78
N TYR A 250 -31.82 -13.22 8.03
CA TYR A 250 -30.56 -13.20 7.26
C TYR A 250 -29.77 -14.50 7.48
N GLU A 251 -28.96 -14.88 6.48
CA GLU A 251 -28.05 -16.00 6.51
C GLU A 251 -26.61 -15.52 6.60
N VAL A 252 -25.73 -16.28 7.30
CA VAL A 252 -24.31 -15.98 7.47
C VAL A 252 -23.48 -17.09 6.87
N ASP A 253 -22.68 -16.79 5.86
CA ASP A 253 -21.64 -17.66 5.32
C ASP A 253 -20.28 -17.19 5.85
N GLU A 254 -19.83 -17.78 6.95
CA GLU A 254 -18.53 -17.46 7.56
C GLU A 254 -17.34 -17.79 6.65
N GLY A 255 -17.47 -18.81 5.80
CA GLY A 255 -16.43 -19.22 4.88
C GLY A 255 -16.19 -18.22 3.76
N LYS A 256 -17.24 -17.57 3.29
CA LYS A 256 -17.18 -16.51 2.27
C LYS A 256 -17.15 -15.10 2.86
N ARG A 257 -17.24 -14.96 4.16
CA ARG A 257 -17.39 -13.66 4.86
C ARG A 257 -18.54 -12.84 4.29
N GLN A 258 -19.72 -13.45 4.11
CA GLN A 258 -20.92 -12.80 3.59
C GLN A 258 -22.10 -12.95 4.54
N VAL A 259 -22.93 -11.92 4.61
CA VAL A 259 -24.22 -11.94 5.27
C VAL A 259 -25.24 -11.52 4.24
N ILE A 260 -26.31 -12.31 4.09
CA ILE A 260 -27.33 -12.09 3.06
C ILE A 260 -28.68 -11.99 3.75
N ALA A 261 -29.37 -10.85 3.60
CA ALA A 261 -30.73 -10.69 4.10
C ALA A 261 -31.69 -11.59 3.29
N THR A 262 -32.60 -12.29 3.98
CA THR A 262 -33.66 -13.07 3.34
C THR A 262 -34.82 -12.16 2.91
N GLU A 263 -35.72 -12.65 2.03
CA GLU A 263 -36.90 -11.89 1.65
C GLU A 263 -37.79 -11.50 2.85
N ASP A 264 -37.92 -12.39 3.84
CA ASP A 264 -38.60 -12.11 5.09
C ASP A 264 -37.89 -11.03 5.91
N GLY A 265 -36.58 -11.05 5.92
CA GLY A 265 -35.71 -10.03 6.57
C GLY A 265 -35.89 -8.66 5.93
N VAL A 266 -35.82 -8.58 4.60
CA VAL A 266 -36.05 -7.33 3.86
C VAL A 266 -37.43 -6.76 4.13
N THR A 267 -38.49 -7.57 3.98
CA THR A 267 -39.87 -7.14 4.27
C THR A 267 -40.03 -6.59 5.69
N ARG A 268 -39.32 -7.20 6.66
CA ARG A 268 -39.37 -6.73 8.04
C ARG A 268 -38.62 -5.40 8.22
N VAL A 269 -37.50 -5.20 7.54
CA VAL A 269 -36.76 -3.93 7.57
C VAL A 269 -37.55 -2.82 6.92
N GLU A 270 -38.24 -3.08 5.79
CA GLU A 270 -39.15 -2.14 5.11
C GLU A 270 -40.25 -1.68 6.04
N GLN A 271 -40.89 -2.62 6.75
CA GLN A 271 -41.94 -2.30 7.76
C GLN A 271 -41.38 -1.46 8.90
N MET A 272 -40.14 -1.73 9.37
CA MET A 272 -39.55 -0.97 10.46
C MET A 272 -39.14 0.44 10.04
N LEU A 273 -38.77 0.64 8.79
CA LEU A 273 -38.35 1.94 8.22
C LEU A 273 -39.56 2.72 7.68
N GLY A 274 -40.70 2.04 7.42
CA GLY A 274 -41.90 2.63 6.83
C GLY A 274 -41.73 2.95 5.33
N VAL A 275 -40.90 2.17 4.61
CA VAL A 275 -40.68 2.26 3.17
C VAL A 275 -41.42 1.10 2.47
N GLU A 276 -41.94 1.34 1.27
CA GLU A 276 -42.65 0.31 0.50
C GLU A 276 -41.72 -0.67 -0.22
N ASN A 277 -40.56 -0.18 -0.68
CA ASN A 277 -39.55 -1.00 -1.35
C ASN A 277 -38.16 -0.42 -1.13
N MET A 278 -37.25 -1.20 -0.51
CA MET A 278 -35.88 -0.79 -0.29
C MET A 278 -34.99 -0.81 -1.58
N TYR A 279 -35.42 -1.56 -2.58
CA TYR A 279 -34.69 -1.70 -3.86
C TYR A 279 -35.12 -0.66 -4.90
N ASP A 280 -35.98 0.30 -4.54
CA ASP A 280 -36.27 1.42 -5.43
C ASP A 280 -35.07 2.36 -5.55
N HIS A 281 -34.90 2.99 -6.72
CA HIS A 281 -33.77 3.90 -7.02
C HIS A 281 -33.58 5.01 -5.97
N THR A 282 -34.65 5.43 -5.31
CA THR A 282 -34.62 6.43 -4.24
C THR A 282 -34.12 5.90 -2.89
N ASN A 283 -34.05 4.58 -2.71
CA ASN A 283 -33.78 3.92 -1.43
C ASN A 283 -32.52 3.02 -1.43
N ILE A 284 -31.71 3.08 -2.50
CA ILE A 284 -30.52 2.24 -2.68
C ILE A 284 -29.54 2.36 -1.49
N ASP A 285 -29.43 3.55 -0.90
CA ASP A 285 -28.60 3.80 0.27
C ASP A 285 -29.04 2.96 1.50
N LEU A 286 -30.32 2.66 1.63
CA LEU A 286 -30.85 1.88 2.76
C LEU A 286 -30.40 0.42 2.69
N VAL A 287 -30.33 -0.15 1.49
CA VAL A 287 -29.82 -1.52 1.25
C VAL A 287 -28.35 -1.60 1.66
N HIS A 288 -27.56 -0.62 1.27
CA HIS A 288 -26.17 -0.53 1.67
C HIS A 288 -26.00 -0.45 3.20
N HIS A 289 -26.74 0.42 3.87
CA HIS A 289 -26.71 0.54 5.33
C HIS A 289 -27.12 -0.74 6.05
N LEU A 290 -28.10 -1.50 5.51
CA LEU A 290 -28.48 -2.80 6.04
C LEU A 290 -27.34 -3.81 5.93
N ASP A 291 -26.73 -3.91 4.76
CA ASP A 291 -25.64 -4.86 4.48
C ASP A 291 -24.43 -4.62 5.40
N VAL A 292 -23.95 -3.37 5.48
CA VAL A 292 -22.80 -3.06 6.34
C VAL A 292 -23.10 -3.22 7.82
N ALA A 293 -24.33 -2.96 8.26
CA ALA A 293 -24.72 -3.15 9.65
C ALA A 293 -24.80 -4.64 10.03
N LEU A 294 -25.31 -5.51 9.13
CA LEU A 294 -25.31 -6.96 9.31
C LEU A 294 -23.91 -7.54 9.31
N LYS A 295 -23.06 -7.11 8.37
CA LYS A 295 -21.63 -7.49 8.33
C LYS A 295 -20.91 -7.09 9.63
N ALA A 296 -21.08 -5.86 10.08
CA ALA A 296 -20.49 -5.38 11.33
C ALA A 296 -20.95 -6.20 12.55
N LYS A 297 -22.22 -6.64 12.55
CA LYS A 297 -22.80 -7.44 13.63
C LYS A 297 -22.19 -8.84 13.69
N GLU A 298 -22.10 -9.55 12.56
CA GLU A 298 -21.84 -10.99 12.50
C GLU A 298 -20.40 -11.35 12.17
N LEU A 299 -19.70 -10.56 11.35
CA LEU A 299 -18.42 -10.93 10.78
C LEU A 299 -17.22 -10.21 11.40
N TYR A 300 -17.44 -9.12 12.14
CA TYR A 300 -16.35 -8.35 12.71
C TYR A 300 -16.37 -8.44 14.23
N ILE A 301 -15.34 -9.07 14.78
CA ILE A 301 -15.23 -9.45 16.19
C ILE A 301 -14.26 -8.50 16.90
N PHE A 302 -14.70 -7.97 18.05
CA PHE A 302 -13.87 -7.16 18.92
C PHE A 302 -12.65 -7.96 19.41
N ASP A 303 -11.49 -7.31 19.51
CA ASP A 303 -10.17 -7.86 19.88
C ASP A 303 -9.58 -8.89 18.85
N VAL A 304 -10.29 -9.13 17.75
CA VAL A 304 -9.80 -9.99 16.65
C VAL A 304 -9.59 -9.13 15.39
N ASP A 305 -10.67 -8.55 14.86
CA ASP A 305 -10.63 -7.75 13.64
C ASP A 305 -10.39 -6.27 13.93
N TYR A 306 -10.79 -5.80 15.11
CA TYR A 306 -10.62 -4.41 15.53
C TYR A 306 -10.54 -4.29 17.07
N VAL A 307 -9.98 -3.17 17.52
CA VAL A 307 -9.95 -2.77 18.93
C VAL A 307 -10.56 -1.40 19.12
N VAL A 308 -11.11 -1.13 20.32
CA VAL A 308 -11.53 0.22 20.70
C VAL A 308 -10.48 0.83 21.61
N SER A 309 -9.83 1.90 21.14
CA SER A 309 -8.79 2.60 21.88
C SER A 309 -9.03 4.11 21.83
N ASN A 310 -9.03 4.78 22.97
CA ASN A 310 -9.30 6.22 23.12
C ASN A 310 -10.67 6.66 22.56
N GLY A 311 -11.68 5.77 22.54
CA GLY A 311 -13.00 6.06 22.01
C GLY A 311 -13.09 6.00 20.48
N GLU A 312 -12.12 5.40 19.83
CA GLU A 312 -12.06 5.17 18.39
C GLU A 312 -11.89 3.69 18.07
N VAL A 313 -12.53 3.23 17.01
CA VAL A 313 -12.29 1.90 16.42
C VAL A 313 -10.98 1.94 15.65
N LYS A 314 -10.10 0.97 15.89
CA LYS A 314 -8.85 0.79 15.17
C LYS A 314 -8.78 -0.62 14.60
N ILE A 315 -8.40 -0.74 13.35
CA ILE A 315 -8.28 -2.02 12.66
C ILE A 315 -7.09 -2.80 13.20
N VAL A 316 -7.28 -4.09 13.39
CA VAL A 316 -6.19 -5.05 13.63
C VAL A 316 -5.97 -5.80 12.32
N ASP A 317 -4.77 -5.76 11.81
CA ASP A 317 -4.40 -6.49 10.60
C ASP A 317 -4.37 -8.00 10.89
N GLU A 318 -5.14 -8.75 10.15
CA GLU A 318 -5.35 -10.20 10.33
C GLU A 318 -4.04 -11.00 10.23
N PHE A 319 -3.09 -10.53 9.40
CA PHE A 319 -1.83 -11.25 9.13
C PHE A 319 -0.72 -10.85 10.08
N THR A 320 -0.62 -9.57 10.39
CA THR A 320 0.49 -9.05 11.20
C THR A 320 0.10 -8.93 12.67
N GLY A 321 -1.19 -8.97 12.99
CA GLY A 321 -1.72 -8.70 14.33
C GLY A 321 -1.45 -7.25 14.78
N ARG A 322 -1.14 -6.34 13.85
CA ARG A 322 -0.78 -4.95 14.12
C ARG A 322 -2.00 -4.05 14.02
N ILE A 323 -2.04 -3.05 14.90
CA ILE A 323 -3.01 -1.97 14.76
C ILE A 323 -2.61 -1.11 13.56
N LEU A 324 -3.50 -0.98 12.60
CA LEU A 324 -3.31 -0.12 11.44
C LEU A 324 -3.73 1.31 11.80
N GLU A 325 -2.79 2.12 12.22
CA GLU A 325 -3.04 3.52 12.55
C GLU A 325 -3.50 4.30 11.32
N GLY A 326 -4.58 5.07 11.49
CA GLY A 326 -5.12 5.93 10.41
C GLY A 326 -5.89 5.19 9.32
N ARG A 327 -5.90 3.86 9.28
CA ARG A 327 -6.71 3.09 8.33
C ARG A 327 -8.13 2.90 8.85
N ARG A 328 -9.07 2.83 7.92
CA ARG A 328 -10.50 2.57 8.18
C ARG A 328 -10.98 1.49 7.22
N TYR A 329 -11.98 0.72 7.65
CA TYR A 329 -12.72 -0.12 6.71
C TYR A 329 -13.47 0.77 5.73
N SER A 330 -13.50 0.38 4.46
CA SER A 330 -14.19 1.06 3.38
C SER A 330 -15.72 0.85 3.43
N GLU A 331 -16.42 1.51 2.55
CA GLU A 331 -17.83 1.27 2.26
C GLU A 331 -18.76 1.41 3.48
N GLY A 332 -18.48 2.35 4.38
CA GLY A 332 -19.33 2.58 5.55
C GLY A 332 -19.20 1.52 6.66
N LEU A 333 -18.46 0.45 6.44
CA LEU A 333 -18.30 -0.64 7.42
C LEU A 333 -17.65 -0.16 8.73
N HIS A 334 -16.68 0.74 8.63
CA HIS A 334 -16.06 1.30 9.84
C HIS A 334 -17.04 2.07 10.69
N GLN A 335 -17.90 2.87 10.06
CA GLN A 335 -18.98 3.61 10.72
C GLN A 335 -20.05 2.66 11.31
N ALA A 336 -20.34 1.56 10.62
CA ALA A 336 -21.23 0.53 11.15
C ALA A 336 -20.64 -0.15 12.39
N ILE A 337 -19.33 -0.39 12.44
CA ILE A 337 -18.65 -0.90 13.63
C ILE A 337 -18.61 0.17 14.74
N GLU A 338 -18.34 1.44 14.42
CA GLU A 338 -18.42 2.54 15.38
C GLU A 338 -19.83 2.65 15.99
N ALA A 339 -20.88 2.47 15.17
CA ALA A 339 -22.27 2.44 15.62
C ALA A 339 -22.58 1.24 16.51
N LYS A 340 -22.07 0.05 16.14
CA LYS A 340 -22.19 -1.19 16.91
C LYS A 340 -21.58 -1.05 18.30
N GLU A 341 -20.37 -0.47 18.39
CA GLU A 341 -19.66 -0.28 19.66
C GLU A 341 -20.12 0.95 20.44
N GLY A 342 -21.04 1.74 19.89
CA GLY A 342 -21.59 2.93 20.55
C GLY A 342 -20.57 4.06 20.72
N VAL A 343 -19.46 4.03 19.98
CA VAL A 343 -18.48 5.11 19.97
C VAL A 343 -18.93 6.25 19.05
N ARG A 344 -18.18 7.35 19.05
CA ARG A 344 -18.50 8.48 18.16
C ARG A 344 -18.29 8.05 16.71
N ILE A 345 -19.37 8.04 15.91
CA ILE A 345 -19.31 7.83 14.48
C ILE A 345 -18.62 9.04 13.86
N LYS A 346 -17.50 8.81 13.18
CA LYS A 346 -16.87 9.84 12.39
C LYS A 346 -17.63 10.02 11.08
N GLU A 347 -17.59 11.23 10.55
CA GLU A 347 -18.23 11.60 9.29
C GLU A 347 -17.84 10.60 8.18
N GLU A 348 -18.77 10.31 7.29
CA GLU A 348 -18.54 9.46 6.12
C GLU A 348 -17.52 10.13 5.21
N ASN A 349 -16.59 9.32 4.74
CA ASN A 349 -15.56 9.79 3.83
C ASN A 349 -15.92 9.31 2.42
N GLN A 350 -16.03 10.26 1.49
CA GLN A 350 -16.12 9.95 0.07
C GLN A 350 -14.74 9.59 -0.48
N THR A 351 -14.66 8.57 -1.33
CA THR A 351 -13.43 8.24 -2.05
C THR A 351 -13.06 9.36 -3.02
N LEU A 352 -11.88 9.96 -2.84
CA LEU A 352 -11.34 11.01 -3.72
C LEU A 352 -10.42 10.44 -4.79
N ALA A 353 -9.62 9.45 -4.42
CA ALA A 353 -8.73 8.74 -5.34
C ALA A 353 -8.43 7.34 -4.78
N THR A 354 -8.29 6.36 -5.66
CA THR A 354 -8.00 4.98 -5.29
C THR A 354 -7.14 4.31 -6.35
N ILE A 355 -6.28 3.37 -5.91
CA ILE A 355 -5.54 2.45 -6.79
C ILE A 355 -5.20 1.17 -6.02
N THR A 356 -5.28 0.01 -6.67
CA THR A 356 -4.75 -1.22 -6.10
C THR A 356 -3.22 -1.25 -6.20
N LEU A 357 -2.54 -1.92 -5.25
CA LEU A 357 -1.09 -2.13 -5.34
C LEU A 357 -0.71 -2.86 -6.63
N GLN A 358 -1.56 -3.79 -7.08
CA GLN A 358 -1.36 -4.50 -8.34
C GLN A 358 -1.24 -3.53 -9.52
N ASN A 359 -2.21 -2.64 -9.68
CA ASN A 359 -2.20 -1.69 -10.78
C ASN A 359 -1.10 -0.63 -10.62
N TYR A 360 -0.81 -0.21 -9.39
CA TYR A 360 0.28 0.71 -9.13
C TYR A 360 1.63 0.14 -9.58
N PHE A 361 1.98 -1.08 -9.16
CA PHE A 361 3.26 -1.68 -9.55
C PHE A 361 3.33 -2.05 -11.03
N ARG A 362 2.21 -2.36 -11.68
CA ARG A 362 2.16 -2.61 -13.14
C ARG A 362 2.44 -1.37 -13.99
N MET A 363 2.46 -0.18 -13.41
CA MET A 363 2.84 1.07 -14.10
C MET A 363 4.34 1.18 -14.34
N TYR A 364 5.18 0.42 -13.61
CA TYR A 364 6.62 0.44 -13.83
C TYR A 364 6.98 -0.31 -15.11
N ASP A 365 7.87 0.28 -15.90
CA ASP A 365 8.41 -0.37 -17.12
C ASP A 365 9.11 -1.69 -16.77
N LYS A 366 9.71 -1.76 -15.56
CA LYS A 366 10.47 -2.93 -15.11
C LYS A 366 10.37 -3.11 -13.60
N ILE A 367 10.07 -4.33 -13.17
CA ILE A 367 9.96 -4.72 -11.75
C ILE A 367 10.95 -5.82 -11.44
N GLY A 368 11.75 -5.67 -10.37
CA GLY A 368 12.51 -6.74 -9.74
C GLY A 368 11.94 -7.02 -8.34
N GLY A 369 11.75 -8.28 -8.00
CA GLY A 369 11.27 -8.69 -6.67
C GLY A 369 12.26 -9.56 -5.93
N MET A 370 12.38 -9.41 -4.62
CA MET A 370 13.21 -10.31 -3.81
C MET A 370 12.51 -10.72 -2.52
N THR A 371 12.62 -11.99 -2.15
CA THR A 371 12.10 -12.56 -0.91
C THR A 371 12.77 -13.90 -0.62
N GLY A 372 12.53 -14.47 0.57
CA GLY A 372 12.96 -15.83 0.92
C GLY A 372 11.96 -16.94 0.55
N THR A 373 10.78 -16.60 0.03
CA THR A 373 9.63 -17.49 -0.05
C THR A 373 8.65 -17.17 -1.19
N ALA A 374 9.11 -17.00 -2.42
CA ALA A 374 8.27 -16.66 -3.57
C ALA A 374 7.69 -17.87 -4.31
N LYS A 375 8.41 -19.01 -4.31
CA LYS A 375 8.10 -20.17 -5.18
C LYS A 375 6.71 -20.75 -4.95
N THR A 376 6.19 -20.66 -3.73
CA THR A 376 4.82 -21.11 -3.43
C THR A 376 3.74 -20.32 -4.13
N GLU A 377 4.00 -19.04 -4.43
CA GLU A 377 3.08 -18.10 -5.04
C GLU A 377 3.46 -17.75 -6.50
N GLU A 378 4.38 -18.50 -7.12
CA GLU A 378 4.89 -18.26 -8.47
C GLU A 378 3.77 -18.12 -9.51
N GLY A 379 2.70 -18.93 -9.39
CA GLY A 379 1.55 -18.85 -10.29
C GLY A 379 0.85 -17.50 -10.21
N GLU A 380 0.73 -16.92 -9.02
CA GLU A 380 0.13 -15.62 -8.81
C GLU A 380 1.02 -14.48 -9.32
N PHE A 381 2.31 -14.52 -9.03
CA PHE A 381 3.26 -13.53 -9.55
C PHE A 381 3.28 -13.51 -11.08
N HIS A 382 3.20 -14.68 -11.70
CA HIS A 382 3.16 -14.78 -13.15
C HIS A 382 1.85 -14.26 -13.74
N GLU A 383 0.71 -14.64 -13.16
CA GLU A 383 -0.62 -14.28 -13.69
C GLU A 383 -0.93 -12.79 -13.52
N ILE A 384 -0.55 -12.19 -12.37
CA ILE A 384 -0.89 -10.79 -12.05
C ILE A 384 0.17 -9.81 -12.59
N TYR A 385 1.46 -10.13 -12.39
CA TYR A 385 2.56 -9.18 -12.64
C TYR A 385 3.49 -9.58 -13.80
N GLY A 386 3.29 -10.75 -14.40
CA GLY A 386 4.20 -11.29 -15.43
C GLY A 386 5.56 -11.74 -14.90
N LEU A 387 5.72 -11.81 -13.56
CA LEU A 387 6.98 -12.11 -12.92
C LEU A 387 7.20 -13.62 -12.77
N SER A 388 8.37 -14.12 -13.16
CA SER A 388 8.82 -15.49 -12.86
C SER A 388 9.78 -15.50 -11.67
N VAL A 389 9.83 -16.63 -10.95
CA VAL A 389 10.66 -16.79 -9.76
C VAL A 389 11.93 -17.56 -10.11
N VAL A 390 13.09 -17.02 -9.76
CA VAL A 390 14.40 -17.69 -9.86
C VAL A 390 14.84 -18.10 -8.45
N GLU A 391 14.95 -19.39 -8.22
CA GLU A 391 15.49 -19.92 -6.96
C GLU A 391 17.02 -19.81 -6.99
N VAL A 392 17.57 -18.89 -6.19
CA VAL A 392 19.02 -18.70 -6.06
C VAL A 392 19.55 -19.68 -4.99
N PRO A 393 20.59 -20.48 -5.31
CA PRO A 393 21.15 -21.40 -4.33
C PRO A 393 21.74 -20.65 -3.13
N PRO A 394 21.68 -21.21 -1.92
CA PRO A 394 22.31 -20.58 -0.76
C PRO A 394 23.86 -20.61 -0.88
N ASN A 395 24.53 -19.59 -0.37
CA ASN A 395 26.00 -19.48 -0.37
C ASN A 395 26.66 -20.64 0.43
N ARG A 396 25.98 -21.10 1.49
CA ARG A 396 26.40 -22.26 2.27
C ARG A 396 25.21 -23.20 2.46
N PRO A 397 25.45 -24.54 2.50
CA PRO A 397 24.40 -25.50 2.76
C PRO A 397 23.65 -25.19 4.05
N ILE A 398 22.33 -25.36 4.03
CA ILE A 398 21.48 -25.15 5.20
C ILE A 398 21.75 -26.28 6.21
N ALA A 399 22.19 -25.90 7.42
CA ALA A 399 22.46 -26.84 8.52
C ALA A 399 21.29 -26.97 9.51
N ARG A 400 20.19 -26.23 9.30
CA ARG A 400 19.00 -26.26 10.18
C ARG A 400 18.29 -27.60 10.12
N LEU A 401 17.90 -28.11 11.29
CA LEU A 401 17.06 -29.29 11.44
C LEU A 401 15.59 -28.89 11.61
N ASP A 402 14.78 -29.17 10.59
CA ASP A 402 13.33 -28.95 10.66
C ASP A 402 12.68 -30.24 11.20
N GLN A 403 12.25 -30.21 12.49
CA GLN A 403 11.66 -31.36 13.20
C GLN A 403 10.21 -31.56 12.78
N ALA A 404 9.68 -32.78 12.98
CA ALA A 404 8.29 -33.09 12.71
C ALA A 404 7.34 -32.30 13.63
N ASP A 405 6.17 -31.94 13.09
CA ASP A 405 5.12 -31.26 13.84
C ASP A 405 4.55 -32.19 14.92
N LEU A 406 4.23 -31.60 16.08
CA LEU A 406 3.56 -32.29 17.17
C LEU A 406 2.10 -31.81 17.26
N VAL A 407 1.15 -32.71 17.06
CA VAL A 407 -0.28 -32.37 17.03
C VAL A 407 -0.98 -32.90 18.29
N TYR A 408 -1.60 -32.04 19.05
CA TYR A 408 -2.33 -32.31 20.28
C TYR A 408 -3.84 -32.22 20.07
N GLN A 409 -4.62 -32.82 20.96
CA GLN A 409 -6.09 -32.77 20.88
C GLN A 409 -6.62 -31.36 21.27
N THR A 410 -6.04 -30.80 22.32
CA THR A 410 -6.49 -29.51 22.89
C THR A 410 -5.40 -28.47 22.85
N GLU A 411 -5.78 -27.19 22.83
CA GLU A 411 -4.82 -26.08 22.92
C GLU A 411 -4.07 -26.09 24.26
N ASP A 412 -4.72 -26.45 25.37
CA ASP A 412 -4.07 -26.48 26.67
C ASP A 412 -2.96 -27.53 26.73
N ALA A 413 -3.19 -28.74 26.19
CA ALA A 413 -2.16 -29.77 26.08
C ALA A 413 -0.99 -29.31 25.20
N LYS A 414 -1.28 -28.67 24.07
CA LYS A 414 -0.28 -28.05 23.17
C LYS A 414 0.57 -27.03 23.92
N PHE A 415 -0.04 -26.03 24.60
CA PHE A 415 0.69 -24.99 25.30
C PHE A 415 1.53 -25.52 26.46
N ASN A 416 1.04 -26.52 27.22
CA ASN A 416 1.81 -27.14 28.27
C ASN A 416 3.07 -27.84 27.72
N ALA A 417 2.93 -28.66 26.68
CA ALA A 417 4.04 -29.34 26.04
C ALA A 417 5.07 -28.37 25.42
N LEU A 418 4.59 -27.32 24.77
CA LEU A 418 5.43 -26.28 24.20
C LEU A 418 6.24 -25.54 25.28
N VAL A 419 5.60 -25.21 26.39
CA VAL A 419 6.27 -24.53 27.51
C VAL A 419 7.32 -25.43 28.17
N ASP A 420 7.04 -26.73 28.33
CA ASP A 420 8.01 -27.67 28.87
C ASP A 420 9.24 -27.83 27.96
N ASP A 421 9.09 -27.84 26.63
CA ASP A 421 10.20 -27.81 25.67
C ASP A 421 11.01 -26.50 25.78
N ILE A 422 10.33 -25.34 25.88
CA ILE A 422 11.02 -24.06 26.11
C ILE A 422 11.85 -24.07 27.38
N VAL A 423 11.31 -24.60 28.50
CA VAL A 423 12.02 -24.73 29.77
C VAL A 423 13.27 -25.56 29.62
N GLU A 424 13.18 -26.72 28.96
CA GLU A 424 14.30 -27.63 28.70
C GLU A 424 15.40 -26.93 27.87
N ARG A 425 15.03 -26.27 26.76
CA ARG A 425 15.97 -25.58 25.88
C ARG A 425 16.62 -24.36 26.54
N ASN A 426 15.83 -23.53 27.22
CA ASN A 426 16.33 -22.40 27.97
C ASN A 426 17.31 -22.86 29.08
N GLY A 427 17.02 -23.98 29.79
CA GLY A 427 17.88 -24.56 30.79
C GLY A 427 19.26 -25.02 30.26
N ARG A 428 19.36 -25.34 28.97
CA ARG A 428 20.62 -25.64 28.28
C ARG A 428 21.31 -24.37 27.75
N GLY A 429 20.66 -23.21 27.81
CA GLY A 429 21.15 -21.96 27.23
C GLY A 429 20.86 -21.79 25.75
N GLN A 430 20.07 -22.65 25.10
CA GLN A 430 19.68 -22.50 23.71
C GLN A 430 18.68 -21.35 23.58
N PRO A 431 18.88 -20.37 22.67
CA PRO A 431 17.90 -19.31 22.42
C PRO A 431 16.68 -19.85 21.71
N VAL A 432 15.49 -19.35 22.10
CA VAL A 432 14.20 -19.80 21.59
C VAL A 432 13.41 -18.59 21.05
N LEU A 433 12.97 -18.69 19.79
CA LEU A 433 12.04 -17.74 19.17
C LEU A 433 10.71 -18.46 18.94
N VAL A 434 9.64 -17.95 19.55
CA VAL A 434 8.30 -18.52 19.42
C VAL A 434 7.45 -17.63 18.53
N GLY A 435 6.95 -18.17 17.41
CA GLY A 435 5.97 -17.54 16.53
C GLY A 435 4.54 -17.85 16.94
N THR A 436 3.71 -16.83 17.16
CA THR A 436 2.28 -16.98 17.44
C THR A 436 1.45 -16.27 16.36
N VAL A 437 0.23 -16.72 16.12
CA VAL A 437 -0.64 -16.17 15.06
C VAL A 437 -1.44 -14.95 15.53
N SER A 438 -1.57 -14.72 16.83
CA SER A 438 -2.32 -13.57 17.35
C SER A 438 -1.69 -13.00 18.64
N ILE A 439 -2.07 -11.76 18.94
CA ILE A 439 -1.69 -11.07 20.18
C ILE A 439 -2.20 -11.85 21.40
N GLU A 440 -3.44 -12.32 21.35
CA GLU A 440 -4.07 -13.09 22.42
C GLU A 440 -3.26 -14.36 22.76
N LYS A 441 -2.88 -15.14 21.74
CA LYS A 441 -2.08 -16.36 21.92
C LYS A 441 -0.68 -16.05 22.44
N SER A 442 -0.10 -14.94 22.02
CA SER A 442 1.18 -14.42 22.54
C SER A 442 1.09 -14.08 24.02
N GLU A 443 0.05 -13.36 24.45
CA GLU A 443 -0.18 -13.01 25.86
C GLU A 443 -0.50 -14.25 26.72
N ARG A 444 -1.31 -15.18 26.19
CA ARG A 444 -1.61 -16.46 26.84
C ARG A 444 -0.34 -17.25 27.10
N LEU A 445 0.51 -17.41 26.08
CA LEU A 445 1.81 -18.09 26.22
C LEU A 445 2.71 -17.38 27.22
N SER A 446 2.78 -16.05 27.19
CA SER A 446 3.53 -15.26 28.18
C SER A 446 3.06 -15.56 29.61
N GLY A 447 1.74 -15.74 29.81
CA GLY A 447 1.18 -16.14 31.09
C GLY A 447 1.67 -17.53 31.56
N TYR A 448 1.78 -18.51 30.65
CA TYR A 448 2.33 -19.85 30.97
C TYR A 448 3.83 -19.77 31.31
N LEU A 449 4.64 -19.03 30.54
CA LEU A 449 6.08 -18.86 30.77
C LEU A 449 6.38 -18.18 32.10
N LYS A 450 5.62 -17.13 32.46
CA LYS A 450 5.74 -16.45 33.76
C LYS A 450 5.47 -17.40 34.94
N ARG A 451 4.46 -18.29 34.81
CA ARG A 451 4.16 -19.30 35.85
C ARG A 451 5.30 -20.30 36.04
N LYS A 452 6.06 -20.61 34.99
CA LYS A 452 7.23 -21.49 35.01
C LYS A 452 8.53 -20.72 35.38
N GLY A 453 8.48 -19.41 35.62
CA GLY A 453 9.63 -18.59 36.01
C GLY A 453 10.60 -18.29 34.86
N ILE A 454 10.18 -18.43 33.59
CA ILE A 454 11.02 -18.14 32.43
C ILE A 454 10.99 -16.66 32.11
N THR A 455 12.16 -16.03 32.14
CA THR A 455 12.35 -14.65 31.67
C THR A 455 12.22 -14.64 30.13
N HIS A 456 11.34 -13.81 29.59
CA HIS A 456 11.10 -13.72 28.16
C HIS A 456 10.68 -12.31 27.74
N GLU A 457 10.91 -11.98 26.48
CA GLU A 457 10.42 -10.76 25.84
C GLU A 457 9.23 -11.09 24.92
N VAL A 458 8.25 -10.18 24.85
CA VAL A 458 7.07 -10.32 24.01
C VAL A 458 7.02 -9.19 23.00
N LEU A 459 6.96 -9.57 21.72
CA LEU A 459 6.80 -8.70 20.57
C LEU A 459 5.39 -8.82 20.02
N ASN A 460 4.65 -7.75 20.08
CA ASN A 460 3.32 -7.63 19.46
C ASN A 460 3.06 -6.17 19.10
N ALA A 461 1.90 -5.88 18.46
CA ALA A 461 1.52 -4.54 18.02
C ALA A 461 1.56 -3.45 19.12
N LYS A 462 1.58 -3.83 20.39
CA LYS A 462 1.69 -2.91 21.55
C LYS A 462 3.13 -2.42 21.80
N ASN A 463 4.15 -3.06 21.20
CA ASN A 463 5.58 -2.81 21.50
C ASN A 463 6.39 -2.38 20.28
N HIS A 464 5.78 -1.75 19.32
CA HIS A 464 6.33 -1.41 17.99
C HIS A 464 7.72 -0.74 18.02
N GLU A 465 7.88 0.31 18.84
CA GLU A 465 9.11 1.11 18.87
C GLU A 465 10.34 0.32 19.38
N ARG A 466 10.10 -0.78 20.09
CA ARG A 466 11.16 -1.64 20.64
C ARG A 466 11.38 -2.91 19.84
N GLU A 467 10.60 -3.14 18.81
CA GLU A 467 10.58 -4.40 18.09
C GLU A 467 11.94 -4.79 17.51
N ALA A 468 12.54 -3.90 16.75
CA ALA A 468 13.83 -4.15 16.11
C ALA A 468 14.94 -4.43 17.12
N ALA A 469 14.98 -3.67 18.23
CA ALA A 469 15.98 -3.84 19.28
C ALA A 469 15.83 -5.18 20.03
N ILE A 470 14.58 -5.62 20.29
CA ILE A 470 14.32 -6.89 20.98
C ILE A 470 14.67 -8.06 20.06
N ILE A 471 14.22 -8.04 18.79
CA ILE A 471 14.47 -9.14 17.87
C ILE A 471 15.95 -9.33 17.55
N ALA A 472 16.72 -8.24 17.50
CA ALA A 472 18.17 -8.28 17.32
C ALA A 472 18.89 -9.02 18.45
N GLN A 473 18.27 -9.14 19.63
CA GLN A 473 18.80 -9.85 20.80
C GLN A 473 18.23 -11.27 20.96
N ALA A 474 17.29 -11.69 20.11
CA ALA A 474 16.66 -13.02 20.20
C ALA A 474 17.66 -14.20 20.04
N GLY A 475 18.83 -13.95 19.44
CA GLY A 475 19.91 -14.94 19.28
C GLY A 475 20.88 -15.07 20.44
N ARG A 476 20.68 -14.39 21.57
CA ARG A 476 21.55 -14.44 22.75
C ARG A 476 21.37 -15.74 23.52
N LEU A 477 22.39 -16.15 24.23
CA LEU A 477 22.39 -17.36 25.05
C LEU A 477 21.20 -17.38 26.03
N GLY A 478 20.34 -18.40 25.92
CA GLY A 478 19.17 -18.57 26.79
C GLY A 478 18.08 -17.51 26.61
N ALA A 479 18.12 -16.69 25.57
CA ALA A 479 17.02 -15.76 25.28
C ALA A 479 15.74 -16.50 24.89
N VAL A 480 14.59 -16.04 25.41
CA VAL A 480 13.27 -16.50 24.99
C VAL A 480 12.47 -15.30 24.50
N THR A 481 12.10 -15.34 23.22
CA THR A 481 11.37 -14.26 22.56
C THR A 481 10.07 -14.83 21.98
N VAL A 482 8.94 -14.24 22.35
CA VAL A 482 7.62 -14.56 21.82
C VAL A 482 7.24 -13.44 20.86
N ALA A 483 7.01 -13.77 19.60
CA ALA A 483 6.68 -12.80 18.57
C ALA A 483 5.36 -13.17 17.90
N THR A 484 4.47 -12.20 17.69
CA THR A 484 3.34 -12.37 16.76
C THR A 484 3.86 -12.39 15.33
N ASN A 485 3.05 -12.89 14.41
CA ASN A 485 3.37 -13.04 13.00
C ASN A 485 4.30 -11.95 12.49
N MET A 486 5.38 -12.35 11.84
CA MET A 486 6.31 -11.47 11.14
C MET A 486 6.95 -10.31 11.95
N ALA A 487 6.72 -10.22 13.27
CA ALA A 487 7.40 -9.25 14.09
C ALA A 487 8.92 -9.35 13.87
N GLY A 488 9.56 -8.23 13.56
CA GLY A 488 10.97 -8.17 13.20
C GLY A 488 11.32 -8.66 11.79
N ARG A 489 10.37 -8.70 10.85
CA ARG A 489 10.66 -8.94 9.44
C ARG A 489 11.66 -7.87 8.94
N GLY A 490 12.62 -8.29 8.09
CA GLY A 490 13.71 -7.40 7.64
C GLY A 490 14.82 -7.16 8.67
N VAL A 491 14.68 -7.66 9.93
CA VAL A 491 15.72 -7.59 10.95
C VAL A 491 16.48 -8.92 11.04
N ASP A 492 17.80 -8.87 11.04
CA ASP A 492 18.65 -10.05 11.16
C ASP A 492 18.81 -10.49 12.62
N ILE A 493 18.66 -11.80 12.88
CA ILE A 493 18.90 -12.40 14.21
C ILE A 493 20.30 -13.00 14.20
N GLN A 494 21.23 -12.34 14.85
CA GLN A 494 22.61 -12.80 14.98
C GLN A 494 22.76 -13.70 16.21
N LEU A 495 23.38 -14.87 16.06
CA LEU A 495 23.71 -15.72 17.20
C LEU A 495 24.73 -15.02 18.10
N GLY A 496 24.45 -14.99 19.40
CA GLY A 496 25.20 -14.21 20.39
C GLY A 496 24.72 -12.76 20.58
N GLY A 497 23.79 -12.27 19.74
CA GLY A 497 23.22 -10.92 19.73
C GLY A 497 23.88 -9.98 18.73
N ASN A 498 23.22 -8.85 18.47
CA ASN A 498 23.72 -7.80 17.58
C ASN A 498 24.50 -6.75 18.39
N PRO A 499 25.85 -6.65 18.22
CA PRO A 499 26.67 -5.73 19.00
C PRO A 499 26.38 -4.25 18.72
N GLU A 500 25.96 -3.91 17.50
CA GLU A 500 25.63 -2.52 17.12
C GLU A 500 24.39 -2.02 17.86
N GLU A 501 23.31 -2.80 17.82
CA GLU A 501 22.08 -2.45 18.53
C GLU A 501 22.28 -2.47 20.05
N MET A 502 23.12 -3.38 20.55
CA MET A 502 23.49 -3.37 21.97
C MET A 502 24.24 -2.08 22.36
N ALA A 503 25.16 -1.61 21.49
CA ALA A 503 25.91 -0.38 21.74
C ALA A 503 24.98 0.84 21.73
N LYS A 504 24.03 0.95 20.82
CA LYS A 504 23.02 2.01 20.80
C LYS A 504 22.15 2.01 22.06
N VAL A 505 21.71 0.82 22.50
CA VAL A 505 20.96 0.67 23.76
C VAL A 505 21.80 1.10 24.97
N GLU A 506 23.09 0.77 24.98
CA GLU A 506 24.00 1.18 26.06
C GLU A 506 24.18 2.70 26.12
N MET A 507 24.36 3.36 24.95
CA MET A 507 24.42 4.83 24.86
C MET A 507 23.15 5.49 25.43
N ARG A 508 21.97 4.97 25.07
CA ARG A 508 20.69 5.47 25.59
C ARG A 508 20.57 5.28 27.10
N LYS A 509 21.04 4.16 27.66
CA LYS A 509 21.07 3.93 29.11
C LYS A 509 22.01 4.88 29.84
N GLN A 510 23.13 5.24 29.23
CA GLN A 510 24.08 6.20 29.76
C GLN A 510 23.63 7.65 29.57
N GLY A 511 22.50 7.88 28.85
CA GLY A 511 21.95 9.22 28.63
C GLY A 511 22.76 10.06 27.63
N VAL A 512 23.59 9.43 26.79
CA VAL A 512 24.33 10.11 25.73
C VAL A 512 23.40 10.31 24.54
N ALA A 513 23.13 11.57 24.19
CA ALA A 513 22.28 11.94 23.07
C ALA A 513 23.03 11.81 21.73
N GLU A 514 22.30 11.53 20.67
CA GLU A 514 22.89 11.31 19.32
C GLU A 514 23.56 12.58 18.74
N ASP A 515 23.17 13.76 19.23
CA ASP A 515 23.75 15.06 18.87
C ASP A 515 24.98 15.44 19.72
N ASP A 516 25.40 14.61 20.69
CA ASP A 516 26.60 14.83 21.49
C ASP A 516 27.84 14.63 20.62
N PRO A 517 28.79 15.59 20.56
CA PRO A 517 30.03 15.46 19.79
C PRO A 517 30.89 14.23 20.15
N SER A 518 30.71 13.63 21.31
CA SER A 518 31.39 12.41 21.76
C SER A 518 30.64 11.12 21.46
N TYR A 519 29.38 11.20 20.97
CA TYR A 519 28.49 10.06 20.75
C TYR A 519 29.13 8.98 19.85
N GLU A 520 29.62 9.35 18.69
CA GLU A 520 30.22 8.41 17.74
C GLU A 520 31.44 7.69 18.34
N LYS A 521 32.28 8.40 19.05
CA LYS A 521 33.48 7.81 19.67
C LYS A 521 33.11 6.83 20.78
N GLN A 522 32.12 7.16 21.60
CA GLN A 522 31.64 6.30 22.68
C GLN A 522 30.88 5.09 22.11
N LEU A 523 30.07 5.30 21.10
CA LEU A 523 29.37 4.23 20.39
C LEU A 523 30.35 3.23 19.79
N GLN A 524 31.40 3.70 19.11
CA GLN A 524 32.42 2.83 18.53
C GLN A 524 33.18 2.05 19.60
N ALA A 525 33.52 2.66 20.73
CA ALA A 525 34.19 1.97 21.83
C ALA A 525 33.29 0.88 22.45
N ALA A 526 32.01 1.19 22.69
CA ALA A 526 31.03 0.22 23.16
C ALA A 526 30.82 -0.92 22.14
N PHE A 527 30.75 -0.61 20.86
CA PHE A 527 30.63 -1.59 19.77
C PHE A 527 31.79 -2.60 19.79
N GLU A 528 33.03 -2.17 19.83
CA GLU A 528 34.21 -3.07 19.82
C GLU A 528 34.25 -3.99 21.04
N GLN A 529 33.86 -3.47 22.22
CA GLN A 529 33.73 -4.28 23.42
C GLN A 529 32.63 -5.34 23.27
N LEU A 530 31.44 -4.93 22.83
CA LEU A 530 30.29 -5.80 22.67
C LEU A 530 30.49 -6.81 21.54
N LYS A 531 31.21 -6.48 20.49
CA LYS A 531 31.58 -7.37 19.40
C LYS A 531 32.40 -8.56 19.90
N THR A 532 33.32 -8.32 20.81
CA THR A 532 34.13 -9.40 21.43
C THR A 532 33.24 -10.29 22.30
N GLN A 533 32.33 -9.70 23.07
CA GLN A 533 31.40 -10.42 23.93
C GLN A 533 30.44 -11.27 23.15
N THR A 534 29.77 -10.70 22.11
CA THR A 534 28.81 -11.41 21.27
C THR A 534 29.47 -12.53 20.48
N ALA A 535 30.72 -12.37 20.03
CA ALA A 535 31.46 -13.42 19.37
C ALA A 535 31.70 -14.63 20.30
N ALA A 536 32.07 -14.39 21.54
CA ALA A 536 32.26 -15.46 22.53
C ALA A 536 30.90 -16.14 22.90
N GLU A 537 29.84 -15.39 22.98
CA GLU A 537 28.47 -15.90 23.21
C GLU A 537 27.97 -16.72 22.01
N LYS A 538 28.27 -16.29 20.77
CA LYS A 538 27.94 -17.01 19.54
C LYS A 538 28.45 -18.44 19.55
N VAL A 539 29.71 -18.65 19.95
CA VAL A 539 30.33 -19.98 20.03
C VAL A 539 29.49 -20.91 20.95
N LYS A 540 29.12 -20.41 22.13
CA LYS A 540 28.29 -21.17 23.09
C LYS A 540 26.91 -21.50 22.55
N VAL A 541 26.28 -20.56 21.85
CA VAL A 541 24.96 -20.75 21.22
C VAL A 541 25.06 -21.80 20.10
N ILE A 542 26.11 -21.80 19.30
CA ILE A 542 26.38 -22.81 18.26
C ILE A 542 26.52 -24.20 18.88
N GLU A 543 27.27 -24.32 20.00
CA GLU A 543 27.42 -25.59 20.72
C GLU A 543 26.09 -26.15 21.26
N GLN A 544 25.12 -25.27 21.56
CA GLN A 544 23.78 -25.65 21.99
C GLN A 544 22.80 -25.92 20.82
N GLY A 545 23.26 -25.91 19.57
CA GLY A 545 22.43 -26.18 18.38
C GLY A 545 21.87 -24.95 17.68
N GLY A 546 22.33 -23.75 18.04
CA GLY A 546 21.90 -22.48 17.42
C GLY A 546 20.50 -22.03 17.87
N LEU A 547 19.85 -21.18 17.08
CA LEU A 547 18.51 -20.66 17.39
C LEU A 547 17.45 -21.74 17.18
N TYR A 548 16.61 -21.97 18.18
CA TYR A 548 15.44 -22.83 18.09
C TYR A 548 14.20 -22.01 17.79
N VAL A 549 13.51 -22.30 16.70
CA VAL A 549 12.28 -21.62 16.25
C VAL A 549 11.08 -22.53 16.48
N LEU A 550 10.12 -22.03 17.28
CA LEU A 550 8.86 -22.68 17.56
C LEU A 550 7.68 -21.97 16.89
N GLY A 551 6.84 -22.72 16.20
CA GLY A 551 5.53 -22.23 15.77
C GLY A 551 4.42 -22.77 16.68
N THR A 552 3.52 -21.93 17.16
CA THR A 552 2.39 -22.37 18.00
C THR A 552 1.21 -22.88 17.19
N GLU A 553 1.19 -22.56 15.89
CA GLU A 553 0.18 -22.97 14.91
C GLU A 553 0.77 -22.92 13.51
N ARG A 554 0.10 -23.58 12.56
CA ARG A 554 0.33 -23.33 11.14
C ARG A 554 -0.43 -22.11 10.68
N HIS A 555 0.25 -21.30 9.91
CA HIS A 555 -0.36 -20.12 9.28
C HIS A 555 -1.25 -20.51 8.09
N GLU A 556 -2.08 -19.60 7.65
CA GLU A 556 -2.91 -19.80 6.46
C GLU A 556 -2.09 -20.04 5.19
N SER A 557 -0.88 -19.48 5.11
CA SER A 557 0.06 -19.69 4.00
C SER A 557 1.32 -20.42 4.47
N ARG A 558 1.72 -21.46 3.71
CA ARG A 558 2.98 -22.19 3.90
C ARG A 558 4.20 -21.27 3.82
N ARG A 559 4.10 -20.22 3.08
CA ARG A 559 5.12 -19.19 2.93
C ARG A 559 5.47 -18.56 4.28
N ILE A 560 4.48 -18.20 5.08
CA ILE A 560 4.66 -17.60 6.42
C ILE A 560 5.36 -18.58 7.35
N ASP A 561 4.98 -19.88 7.30
CA ASP A 561 5.67 -20.93 8.06
C ASP A 561 7.15 -21.03 7.66
N ASN A 562 7.45 -20.96 6.36
CA ASN A 562 8.82 -21.00 5.85
C ASN A 562 9.62 -19.75 6.24
N GLN A 563 9.01 -18.59 6.28
CA GLN A 563 9.65 -17.35 6.78
C GLN A 563 9.98 -17.47 8.27
N LEU A 564 9.08 -18.04 9.07
CA LEU A 564 9.32 -18.28 10.49
C LEU A 564 10.49 -19.26 10.67
N ARG A 565 10.50 -20.41 9.98
CA ARG A 565 11.63 -21.35 9.99
C ARG A 565 12.93 -20.69 9.53
N GLY A 566 12.86 -19.83 8.51
CA GLY A 566 14.00 -19.09 7.95
C GLY A 566 14.67 -18.11 8.91
N ARG A 567 14.09 -17.86 10.09
CA ARG A 567 14.74 -17.06 11.13
C ARG A 567 15.96 -17.76 11.72
N SER A 568 16.06 -19.10 11.61
CA SER A 568 17.14 -19.94 12.10
C SER A 568 17.92 -20.61 10.96
N GLY A 569 19.16 -21.00 11.23
CA GLY A 569 20.01 -21.72 10.27
C GLY A 569 20.50 -20.86 9.12
N ARG A 570 20.94 -19.62 9.37
CA ARG A 570 21.41 -18.66 8.37
C ARG A 570 22.89 -18.88 8.06
N GLN A 571 23.29 -18.71 6.80
CA GLN A 571 24.67 -18.79 6.33
C GLN A 571 25.43 -20.04 6.85
N GLY A 572 24.73 -21.18 6.92
CA GLY A 572 25.28 -22.45 7.41
C GLY A 572 25.42 -22.57 8.93
N ASP A 573 24.93 -21.59 9.71
CA ASP A 573 24.83 -21.73 11.17
C ASP A 573 23.86 -22.88 11.54
N PRO A 574 24.07 -23.64 12.62
CA PRO A 574 23.12 -24.62 13.09
C PRO A 574 21.84 -23.94 13.59
N GLY A 575 20.75 -24.70 13.61
CA GLY A 575 19.48 -24.25 14.12
C GLY A 575 18.44 -25.34 14.08
N GLU A 576 17.32 -25.11 14.71
CA GLU A 576 16.23 -26.07 14.75
C GLU A 576 14.89 -25.36 14.56
N SER A 577 13.90 -26.08 14.01
CA SER A 577 12.52 -25.59 13.99
C SER A 577 11.53 -26.71 14.28
N ARG A 578 10.41 -26.37 14.96
CA ARG A 578 9.29 -27.29 15.21
C ARG A 578 7.98 -26.51 15.33
N PHE A 579 6.87 -27.12 14.91
CA PHE A 579 5.54 -26.61 15.13
C PHE A 579 4.78 -27.46 16.14
N TYR A 580 4.09 -26.78 17.07
CA TYR A 580 3.16 -27.37 18.03
C TYR A 580 1.75 -27.00 17.62
N LEU A 581 0.92 -27.97 17.31
CA LEU A 581 -0.40 -27.81 16.71
C LEU A 581 -1.48 -28.41 17.60
N SER A 582 -2.69 -27.90 17.47
CA SER A 582 -3.89 -28.45 18.09
C SER A 582 -4.99 -28.66 17.07
N LEU A 583 -5.86 -29.64 17.30
CA LEU A 583 -7.09 -29.80 16.51
C LEU A 583 -8.08 -28.63 16.71
N GLN A 584 -7.88 -27.85 17.77
CA GLN A 584 -8.66 -26.67 18.08
C GLN A 584 -8.11 -25.40 17.42
N ASP A 585 -6.94 -25.46 16.76
CA ASP A 585 -6.38 -24.31 16.02
C ASP A 585 -7.29 -23.94 14.85
N ASP A 586 -7.39 -22.67 14.52
CA ASP A 586 -8.36 -22.14 13.55
C ASP A 586 -8.27 -22.81 12.19
N LEU A 587 -7.06 -22.99 11.65
CA LEU A 587 -6.86 -23.70 10.38
C LEU A 587 -7.40 -25.14 10.44
N MET A 588 -7.17 -25.83 11.55
CA MET A 588 -7.62 -27.21 11.75
C MET A 588 -9.13 -27.28 11.89
N ARG A 589 -9.73 -26.37 12.65
CA ARG A 589 -11.17 -26.30 12.88
C ARG A 589 -11.94 -26.02 11.58
N ARG A 590 -11.46 -25.10 10.74
CA ARG A 590 -12.13 -24.74 9.48
C ARG A 590 -12.03 -25.82 8.40
N PHE A 591 -10.91 -26.54 8.31
CA PHE A 591 -10.60 -27.36 7.13
C PHE A 591 -10.28 -28.83 7.39
N ALA A 592 -10.01 -29.25 8.63
CA ALA A 592 -9.53 -30.60 8.92
C ALA A 592 -10.25 -31.32 10.07
N SER A 593 -11.15 -30.67 10.82
CA SER A 593 -11.64 -31.16 12.12
C SER A 593 -12.35 -32.52 12.08
N GLU A 594 -13.34 -32.70 11.21
CA GLU A 594 -14.23 -33.88 11.30
C GLU A 594 -13.53 -35.23 11.06
N ARG A 595 -12.64 -35.28 10.06
CA ARG A 595 -11.94 -36.55 9.71
C ARG A 595 -10.86 -36.91 10.72
N VAL A 596 -10.11 -35.90 11.18
CA VAL A 596 -9.02 -36.10 12.14
C VAL A 596 -9.60 -36.41 13.53
N GLU A 597 -10.64 -35.72 13.94
CA GLU A 597 -11.35 -35.94 15.19
C GLU A 597 -12.00 -37.33 15.26
N ALA A 598 -12.59 -37.81 14.17
CA ALA A 598 -13.14 -39.16 14.07
C ALA A 598 -12.05 -40.25 14.25
N ILE A 599 -10.86 -40.01 13.70
CA ILE A 599 -9.70 -40.89 13.85
C ILE A 599 -9.25 -40.91 15.31
N MET A 600 -9.15 -39.76 15.95
CA MET A 600 -8.71 -39.60 17.34
C MET A 600 -9.63 -40.31 18.33
N ARG A 601 -10.95 -40.08 18.18
CA ARG A 601 -11.97 -40.74 19.00
C ARG A 601 -11.90 -42.30 18.86
N ARG A 602 -11.57 -42.76 17.67
CA ARG A 602 -11.45 -44.20 17.38
C ARG A 602 -10.24 -44.84 18.08
N PHE A 603 -9.11 -44.10 18.18
CA PHE A 603 -7.87 -44.62 18.76
C PHE A 603 -7.74 -44.36 20.27
N LYS A 604 -8.64 -43.59 20.91
CA LYS A 604 -8.62 -43.27 22.35
C LYS A 604 -7.25 -42.74 22.82
N ILE A 605 -6.60 -41.89 22.04
CA ILE A 605 -5.29 -41.30 22.37
C ILE A 605 -5.47 -40.37 23.55
N PRO A 606 -4.62 -40.41 24.60
CA PRO A 606 -4.64 -39.43 25.68
C PRO A 606 -4.37 -38.00 25.18
N GLU A 607 -4.95 -36.96 25.83
CA GLU A 607 -4.86 -35.57 25.37
C GLU A 607 -3.44 -35.01 25.40
N ASP A 608 -2.60 -35.51 26.30
CA ASP A 608 -1.21 -35.10 26.53
C ASP A 608 -0.20 -35.76 25.58
N VAL A 609 -0.63 -36.78 24.82
CA VAL A 609 0.24 -37.50 23.88
C VAL A 609 0.16 -36.92 22.48
N PRO A 610 1.28 -36.38 21.93
CA PRO A 610 1.29 -35.82 20.58
C PRO A 610 1.12 -36.89 19.51
N ILE A 611 0.52 -36.55 18.41
CA ILE A 611 0.33 -37.38 17.24
C ILE A 611 1.35 -36.99 16.19
N GLU A 612 2.23 -37.92 15.87
CA GLU A 612 3.17 -37.79 14.75
C GLU A 612 2.68 -38.68 13.59
N ALA A 613 1.66 -38.26 12.89
CA ALA A 613 1.15 -39.05 11.77
C ALA A 613 1.30 -38.29 10.46
N LYS A 614 1.99 -38.87 9.48
CA LYS A 614 2.09 -38.35 8.11
C LYS A 614 0.74 -37.94 7.50
N MET A 615 -0.33 -38.64 7.91
CA MET A 615 -1.68 -38.39 7.43
C MET A 615 -2.21 -37.05 7.94
N VAL A 616 -1.89 -36.65 9.18
CA VAL A 616 -2.28 -35.36 9.75
C VAL A 616 -1.50 -34.24 9.08
N ASN A 617 -0.19 -34.40 8.92
CA ASN A 617 0.64 -33.41 8.21
C ASN A 617 0.16 -33.18 6.76
N ASN A 618 -0.21 -34.27 6.05
CA ASN A 618 -0.78 -34.17 4.72
C ASN A 618 -2.16 -33.46 4.70
N ALA A 619 -2.96 -33.63 5.75
CA ALA A 619 -4.26 -32.95 5.87
C ALA A 619 -4.06 -31.45 6.09
N ILE A 620 -3.12 -31.06 6.95
CA ILE A 620 -2.75 -29.66 7.21
C ILE A 620 -2.24 -28.99 5.92
N GLU A 621 -1.32 -29.64 5.21
CA GLU A 621 -0.79 -29.09 3.95
C GLU A 621 -1.88 -28.91 2.89
N ARG A 622 -2.85 -29.81 2.81
CA ARG A 622 -4.01 -29.67 1.91
C ARG A 622 -4.89 -28.48 2.33
N ALA A 623 -5.13 -28.33 3.64
CA ALA A 623 -5.89 -27.22 4.17
C ALA A 623 -5.22 -25.88 3.81
N GLN A 624 -3.92 -25.74 4.05
CA GLN A 624 -3.15 -24.55 3.67
C GLN A 624 -3.25 -24.25 2.16
N ARG A 625 -3.06 -25.26 1.31
CA ARG A 625 -3.19 -25.08 -0.14
C ARG A 625 -4.60 -24.63 -0.56
N GLN A 626 -5.63 -25.11 0.13
CA GLN A 626 -7.00 -24.70 -0.14
C GLN A 626 -7.22 -23.23 0.23
N VAL A 627 -6.71 -22.80 1.39
CA VAL A 627 -6.76 -21.39 1.83
C VAL A 627 -5.96 -20.50 0.90
N GLU A 628 -4.72 -20.90 0.53
CA GLU A 628 -3.89 -20.17 -0.43
C GLU A 628 -4.64 -19.96 -1.76
N SER A 629 -5.26 -21.02 -2.28
CA SER A 629 -6.05 -20.93 -3.52
C SER A 629 -7.27 -20.03 -3.39
N GLN A 630 -7.98 -20.10 -2.26
CA GLN A 630 -9.13 -19.23 -2.01
C GLN A 630 -8.71 -17.76 -1.90
N ASN A 631 -7.65 -17.48 -1.18
CA ASN A 631 -7.11 -16.13 -1.04
C ASN A 631 -6.62 -15.57 -2.39
N PHE A 632 -6.00 -16.41 -3.23
CA PHE A 632 -5.62 -16.02 -4.59
C PHE A 632 -6.84 -15.64 -5.44
N GLU A 633 -7.90 -16.46 -5.42
CA GLU A 633 -9.14 -16.12 -6.16
C GLU A 633 -9.78 -14.81 -5.66
N ILE A 634 -9.74 -14.54 -4.36
CA ILE A 634 -10.22 -13.26 -3.80
C ILE A 634 -9.40 -12.11 -4.37
N ARG A 635 -8.05 -12.17 -4.31
CA ARG A 635 -7.18 -11.11 -4.87
C ARG A 635 -7.38 -10.93 -6.37
N LYS A 636 -7.52 -12.03 -7.10
CA LYS A 636 -7.81 -12.01 -8.54
C LYS A 636 -9.15 -11.34 -8.86
N ASN A 637 -10.17 -11.60 -8.05
CA ASN A 637 -11.46 -10.95 -8.22
C ASN A 637 -11.38 -9.45 -7.92
N VAL A 638 -10.69 -9.05 -6.85
CA VAL A 638 -10.43 -7.63 -6.56
C VAL A 638 -9.79 -6.95 -7.76
N LEU A 639 -8.75 -7.57 -8.34
CA LEU A 639 -8.08 -7.02 -9.51
C LEU A 639 -9.00 -6.91 -10.73
N LYS A 640 -9.84 -7.93 -11.00
CA LYS A 640 -10.76 -7.90 -12.15
C LYS A 640 -11.77 -6.76 -12.07
N TYR A 641 -12.28 -6.47 -10.88
CA TYR A 641 -13.16 -5.31 -10.67
C TYR A 641 -12.38 -3.99 -10.76
N ASP A 642 -11.18 -3.91 -10.19
CA ASP A 642 -10.37 -2.70 -10.26
C ASP A 642 -9.80 -2.44 -11.67
N GLU A 643 -9.67 -3.45 -12.52
CA GLU A 643 -9.24 -3.29 -13.92
C GLU A 643 -10.20 -2.40 -14.72
N VAL A 644 -11.50 -2.48 -14.42
CA VAL A 644 -12.52 -1.59 -15.02
C VAL A 644 -12.23 -0.15 -14.61
N MET A 645 -12.06 0.07 -13.31
CA MET A 645 -11.72 1.38 -12.77
C MET A 645 -10.36 1.88 -13.24
N ASN A 646 -9.40 0.97 -13.43
CA ASN A 646 -8.05 1.35 -13.86
C ASN A 646 -8.04 1.95 -15.27
N ARG A 647 -8.77 1.34 -16.21
CA ARG A 647 -8.90 1.90 -17.57
C ARG A 647 -9.56 3.28 -17.58
N GLN A 648 -10.59 3.47 -16.77
CA GLN A 648 -11.26 4.76 -16.60
C GLN A 648 -10.31 5.79 -15.98
N ARG A 649 -9.54 5.37 -14.95
CA ARG A 649 -8.54 6.21 -14.27
C ARG A 649 -7.45 6.67 -15.23
N GLU A 650 -6.94 5.80 -16.10
CA GLU A 650 -5.92 6.13 -17.10
C GLU A 650 -6.38 7.30 -17.99
N VAL A 651 -7.61 7.25 -18.51
CA VAL A 651 -8.19 8.31 -19.34
C VAL A 651 -8.28 9.63 -18.56
N ILE A 652 -8.84 9.60 -17.36
CA ILE A 652 -9.05 10.82 -16.56
C ILE A 652 -7.70 11.43 -16.12
N TYR A 653 -6.74 10.60 -15.72
CA TYR A 653 -5.44 11.08 -15.28
C TYR A 653 -4.58 11.58 -16.44
N GLU A 654 -4.73 11.02 -17.65
CA GLU A 654 -4.11 11.55 -18.85
C GLU A 654 -4.65 12.95 -19.18
N TRP A 655 -5.98 13.16 -19.14
CA TRP A 655 -6.55 14.50 -19.34
C TRP A 655 -6.04 15.50 -18.31
N ARG A 656 -5.99 15.10 -17.04
CA ARG A 656 -5.44 15.95 -15.98
C ARG A 656 -3.98 16.31 -16.22
N ALA A 657 -3.16 15.35 -16.60
CA ALA A 657 -1.74 15.57 -16.90
C ALA A 657 -1.55 16.54 -18.07
N ARG A 658 -2.31 16.38 -19.16
CA ARG A 658 -2.30 17.31 -20.30
C ARG A 658 -2.68 18.72 -19.88
N MET A 659 -3.73 18.88 -19.08
CA MET A 659 -4.14 20.19 -18.55
C MET A 659 -3.10 20.80 -17.61
N LEU A 660 -2.50 20.02 -16.72
CA LEU A 660 -1.49 20.51 -15.78
C LEU A 660 -0.20 20.96 -16.48
N THR A 661 0.25 20.20 -17.48
CA THR A 661 1.48 20.53 -18.23
C THR A 661 1.24 21.65 -19.27
N GLY A 662 0.00 21.96 -19.58
CA GLY A 662 -0.36 22.92 -20.64
C GLY A 662 -0.11 22.40 -22.06
N GLN A 663 0.03 21.07 -22.20
CA GLN A 663 0.28 20.42 -23.48
C GLN A 663 -1.05 20.26 -24.25
N ASP A 664 -1.15 20.86 -25.41
CA ASP A 664 -2.30 20.75 -26.32
C ASP A 664 -3.68 21.07 -25.72
N THR A 665 -3.76 21.95 -24.72
CA THR A 665 -5.04 22.30 -24.07
C THR A 665 -6.05 22.90 -25.02
N GLU A 666 -5.62 23.78 -25.90
CA GLU A 666 -6.51 24.40 -26.91
C GLU A 666 -7.07 23.35 -27.87
N ALA A 667 -6.23 22.47 -28.39
CA ALA A 667 -6.68 21.40 -29.30
C ALA A 667 -7.74 20.51 -28.66
N MET A 668 -7.53 20.13 -27.39
CA MET A 668 -8.47 19.31 -26.63
C MET A 668 -9.81 20.04 -26.38
N VAL A 669 -9.78 21.33 -26.05
CA VAL A 669 -11.01 22.12 -25.85
C VAL A 669 -11.77 22.27 -27.17
N ARG A 670 -11.07 22.50 -28.29
CA ARG A 670 -11.69 22.57 -29.61
C ARG A 670 -12.34 21.26 -30.05
N GLU A 671 -11.70 20.13 -29.80
CA GLU A 671 -12.28 18.81 -30.00
C GLU A 671 -13.56 18.60 -29.17
N TRP A 672 -13.53 19.02 -27.89
CA TRP A 672 -14.72 18.92 -27.04
C TRP A 672 -15.87 19.83 -27.49
N ILE A 673 -15.56 21.02 -28.02
CA ILE A 673 -16.57 21.93 -28.61
C ILE A 673 -17.25 21.24 -29.80
N GLU A 674 -16.47 20.65 -30.71
CA GLU A 674 -16.97 19.92 -31.86
C GLU A 674 -17.90 18.77 -31.44
N GLU A 675 -17.43 17.87 -30.56
CA GLU A 675 -18.22 16.73 -30.09
C GLU A 675 -19.53 17.16 -29.38
N VAL A 676 -19.46 18.14 -28.48
CA VAL A 676 -20.63 18.59 -27.70
C VAL A 676 -21.66 19.28 -28.61
N VAL A 677 -21.22 20.12 -29.52
CA VAL A 677 -22.15 20.80 -30.45
C VAL A 677 -22.77 19.83 -31.44
N ALA A 678 -21.95 18.92 -32.01
CA ALA A 678 -22.44 17.87 -32.94
C ALA A 678 -23.54 17.03 -32.26
N GLU A 679 -23.32 16.55 -31.06
CA GLU A 679 -24.32 15.73 -30.37
C GLU A 679 -25.60 16.48 -30.03
N GLN A 680 -25.53 17.77 -29.67
CA GLN A 680 -26.75 18.57 -29.43
C GLN A 680 -27.58 18.74 -30.71
N VAL A 681 -26.91 18.90 -31.86
CA VAL A 681 -27.59 18.98 -33.15
C VAL A 681 -28.20 17.64 -33.52
N GLU A 682 -27.40 16.56 -33.51
CA GLU A 682 -27.85 15.20 -33.88
C GLU A 682 -28.97 14.65 -32.99
N SER A 683 -28.99 15.03 -31.71
CA SER A 683 -30.04 14.61 -30.79
C SER A 683 -31.34 15.41 -30.95
N SER A 684 -31.32 16.56 -31.60
CA SER A 684 -32.47 17.45 -31.77
C SER A 684 -33.11 17.35 -33.16
N ILE A 685 -32.34 16.97 -34.21
CA ILE A 685 -32.79 16.87 -35.61
C ILE A 685 -32.35 15.51 -36.19
N SER A 686 -33.08 15.02 -37.18
CA SER A 686 -32.88 13.70 -37.78
C SER A 686 -33.09 13.73 -39.28
N ASP A 687 -32.24 13.01 -40.02
CA ASP A 687 -32.37 12.81 -41.47
C ASP A 687 -33.62 12.03 -41.88
N GLU A 688 -34.34 11.41 -40.91
CA GLU A 688 -35.63 10.75 -41.15
C GLU A 688 -36.77 11.77 -41.37
N LEU A 689 -36.59 13.03 -40.98
CA LEU A 689 -37.53 14.13 -41.08
C LEU A 689 -37.08 15.13 -42.12
N ALA A 690 -38.04 15.78 -42.82
CA ALA A 690 -37.73 16.90 -43.67
C ALA A 690 -37.21 18.11 -42.85
N PRO A 691 -36.27 18.94 -43.35
CA PRO A 691 -35.76 20.11 -42.64
C PRO A 691 -36.82 21.10 -42.12
N SER A 692 -38.01 21.12 -42.74
CA SER A 692 -39.16 21.92 -42.28
C SER A 692 -39.81 21.34 -41.01
N ASP A 693 -39.63 20.07 -40.73
CA ASP A 693 -40.28 19.33 -39.63
C ASP A 693 -39.33 19.11 -38.46
N TRP A 694 -38.08 19.57 -38.56
CA TRP A 694 -37.08 19.51 -37.46
C TRP A 694 -37.50 20.41 -36.30
N ASN A 695 -37.20 19.97 -35.06
CA ASN A 695 -37.55 20.73 -33.85
C ASN A 695 -36.52 21.85 -33.58
N TRP A 696 -36.56 22.89 -34.37
CA TRP A 696 -35.65 24.03 -34.29
C TRP A 696 -35.70 24.73 -32.92
N ASP A 697 -36.87 24.83 -32.30
CA ASP A 697 -37.02 25.51 -31.02
C ASP A 697 -36.31 24.75 -29.88
N GLU A 698 -36.30 23.42 -29.97
CA GLU A 698 -35.52 22.58 -29.06
C GLU A 698 -34.03 22.74 -29.28
N LEU A 699 -33.58 22.67 -30.53
CA LEU A 699 -32.20 22.86 -30.92
C LEU A 699 -31.66 24.23 -30.48
N ASP A 700 -32.40 25.30 -30.76
CA ASP A 700 -32.03 26.69 -30.32
C ASP A 700 -31.92 26.77 -28.78
N THR A 701 -32.84 26.13 -28.07
CA THR A 701 -32.82 26.08 -26.63
C THR A 701 -31.57 25.32 -26.09
N ARG A 702 -31.26 24.15 -26.65
CA ARG A 702 -30.12 23.33 -26.24
C ARG A 702 -28.80 24.01 -26.53
N LEU A 703 -28.60 24.51 -27.76
CA LEU A 703 -27.38 25.23 -28.11
C LEU A 703 -27.22 26.51 -27.31
N GLY A 704 -28.34 27.24 -27.08
CA GLY A 704 -28.37 28.48 -26.29
C GLY A 704 -27.93 28.27 -24.82
N LEU A 705 -28.02 27.06 -24.29
CA LEU A 705 -27.47 26.72 -22.97
C LEU A 705 -25.94 26.58 -22.99
N ILE A 706 -25.34 26.30 -24.14
CA ILE A 706 -23.89 26.13 -24.31
C ILE A 706 -23.23 27.42 -24.73
N PHE A 707 -23.63 27.96 -25.87
CA PHE A 707 -23.12 29.24 -26.42
C PHE A 707 -24.25 30.01 -27.09
N THR A 708 -24.00 31.22 -27.49
CA THR A 708 -25.00 32.02 -28.22
C THR A 708 -24.75 31.90 -29.72
N PRO A 709 -25.55 31.09 -30.45
CA PRO A 709 -25.40 30.95 -31.91
C PRO A 709 -25.63 32.26 -32.61
N THR A 710 -24.88 32.50 -33.70
CA THR A 710 -25.03 33.68 -34.55
C THR A 710 -25.72 33.37 -35.87
N LEU A 711 -25.94 32.09 -36.18
CA LEU A 711 -26.54 31.63 -37.45
C LEU A 711 -28.03 31.90 -37.50
N SER A 712 -28.50 32.30 -38.67
CA SER A 712 -29.93 32.48 -38.93
C SER A 712 -30.53 31.22 -39.49
N ARG A 713 -31.70 30.81 -38.99
CA ARG A 713 -32.47 29.61 -39.47
C ARG A 713 -32.76 29.72 -40.98
N ALA A 714 -32.95 30.90 -41.51
CA ALA A 714 -33.23 31.11 -42.94
C ALA A 714 -32.03 30.78 -43.82
N ASP A 715 -30.81 31.07 -43.31
CA ASP A 715 -29.56 30.80 -44.01
C ASP A 715 -29.23 29.32 -43.97
N LEU A 716 -29.48 28.65 -42.83
CA LEU A 716 -29.27 27.22 -42.66
C LEU A 716 -30.20 26.36 -43.57
N LEU A 717 -31.42 26.80 -43.80
CA LEU A 717 -32.38 26.08 -44.64
C LEU A 717 -32.19 26.36 -46.15
N ALA A 718 -31.31 27.28 -46.51
CA ALA A 718 -31.04 27.62 -47.89
C ALA A 718 -30.28 26.48 -48.59
N GLY A 719 -30.94 25.65 -49.41
CA GLY A 719 -30.31 24.59 -50.16
C GLY A 719 -30.71 23.16 -49.77
N ASN A 720 -31.71 23.00 -48.90
CA ASN A 720 -32.16 21.69 -48.40
C ASN A 720 -31.03 20.87 -47.76
N PRO A 721 -30.50 21.33 -46.63
CA PRO A 721 -29.32 20.74 -45.99
C PRO A 721 -29.63 19.34 -45.45
N GLU A 722 -28.55 18.53 -45.32
CA GLU A 722 -28.51 17.29 -44.52
C GLU A 722 -28.18 17.67 -43.07
N VAL A 723 -28.40 16.74 -42.12
CA VAL A 723 -28.06 16.96 -40.69
C VAL A 723 -26.57 17.29 -40.53
N SER A 724 -25.69 16.64 -41.32
CA SER A 724 -24.25 16.92 -41.30
C SER A 724 -23.90 18.36 -41.67
N ASP A 725 -24.61 18.98 -42.62
CA ASP A 725 -24.37 20.38 -43.01
C ASP A 725 -24.74 21.32 -41.88
N ILE A 726 -25.77 20.98 -41.11
CA ILE A 726 -26.20 21.77 -39.93
C ILE A 726 -25.20 21.59 -38.79
N VAL A 727 -24.71 20.35 -38.57
CA VAL A 727 -23.64 20.07 -37.58
C VAL A 727 -22.41 20.92 -37.87
N ASP A 728 -21.90 20.84 -39.11
CA ASP A 728 -20.69 21.57 -39.51
C ASP A 728 -20.89 23.09 -39.37
N ALA A 729 -22.05 23.63 -39.73
CA ALA A 729 -22.33 25.06 -39.59
C ALA A 729 -22.32 25.51 -38.11
N PHE A 730 -22.95 24.75 -37.19
CA PHE A 730 -22.97 25.13 -35.78
C PHE A 730 -21.63 24.90 -35.10
N VAL A 731 -20.88 23.85 -35.50
CA VAL A 731 -19.51 23.62 -35.03
C VAL A 731 -18.61 24.79 -35.43
N ASP A 732 -18.68 25.23 -36.69
CA ASP A 732 -17.90 26.37 -37.16
C ASP A 732 -18.24 27.69 -36.40
N ASP A 733 -19.53 27.98 -36.19
CA ASP A 733 -19.97 29.15 -35.42
C ASP A 733 -19.48 29.07 -33.96
N ALA A 734 -19.53 27.90 -33.36
CA ALA A 734 -19.00 27.67 -32.00
C ALA A 734 -17.48 27.88 -31.95
N GLN A 735 -16.73 27.33 -32.92
CA GLN A 735 -15.27 27.53 -32.99
C GLN A 735 -14.89 29.01 -33.19
N GLU A 736 -15.66 29.72 -34.03
CA GLU A 736 -15.46 31.15 -34.17
C GLU A 736 -15.80 31.95 -32.88
N ALA A 737 -16.87 31.55 -32.20
CA ALA A 737 -17.23 32.15 -30.90
C ALA A 737 -16.12 31.93 -29.86
N TYR A 738 -15.54 30.73 -29.82
CA TYR A 738 -14.40 30.44 -28.95
C TYR A 738 -13.17 31.27 -29.30
N THR A 739 -12.89 31.46 -30.59
CA THR A 739 -11.78 32.31 -31.05
C THR A 739 -12.00 33.80 -30.67
N ARG A 740 -13.25 34.31 -30.78
CA ARG A 740 -13.62 35.65 -30.30
C ARG A 740 -13.38 35.79 -28.79
N ARG A 741 -13.70 34.73 -28.00
CA ARG A 741 -13.41 34.71 -26.55
C ARG A 741 -11.92 34.81 -26.27
N GLY A 742 -11.09 34.13 -27.07
CA GLY A 742 -9.63 34.21 -26.96
C GLY A 742 -9.12 35.66 -27.17
N ALA A 743 -9.70 36.39 -28.12
CA ALA A 743 -9.36 37.78 -28.35
C ALA A 743 -9.83 38.74 -27.21
N GLU A 744 -10.94 38.41 -26.53
CA GLU A 744 -11.45 39.19 -25.39
C GLU A 744 -10.60 38.98 -24.12
N PHE A 745 -10.24 37.75 -23.79
CA PHE A 745 -9.48 37.42 -22.56
C PHE A 745 -7.97 37.57 -22.72
N GLY A 746 -7.47 37.42 -23.93
CA GLY A 746 -6.04 37.21 -24.21
C GLY A 746 -5.60 35.79 -23.92
N ASP A 747 -4.66 35.29 -24.73
CA ASP A 747 -4.29 33.87 -24.74
C ASP A 747 -3.85 33.33 -23.36
N ASP A 748 -3.00 34.05 -22.63
CA ASP A 748 -2.50 33.61 -21.32
C ASP A 748 -3.61 33.40 -20.27
N LEU A 749 -4.59 34.30 -20.27
CA LEU A 749 -5.69 34.25 -19.31
C LEU A 749 -6.69 33.16 -19.71
N LEU A 750 -6.96 33.01 -21.02
CA LEU A 750 -7.81 31.94 -21.52
C LEU A 750 -7.23 30.55 -21.18
N ARG A 751 -5.93 30.32 -21.40
CA ARG A 751 -5.25 29.05 -21.03
C ARG A 751 -5.33 28.77 -19.53
N LYS A 752 -5.22 29.75 -18.67
CA LYS A 752 -5.42 29.58 -17.22
C LYS A 752 -6.87 29.25 -16.88
N LEU A 753 -7.82 29.90 -17.54
CA LEU A 753 -9.24 29.65 -17.35
C LEU A 753 -9.58 28.20 -17.73
N GLU A 754 -9.17 27.78 -18.91
CA GLU A 754 -9.35 26.40 -19.41
C GLU A 754 -8.82 25.39 -18.40
N ARG A 755 -7.57 25.55 -17.98
CA ARG A 755 -6.96 24.66 -16.99
C ARG A 755 -7.79 24.60 -15.71
N THR A 756 -8.17 25.74 -15.15
CA THR A 756 -8.89 25.79 -13.89
C THR A 756 -10.29 25.19 -14.01
N VAL A 757 -11.02 25.52 -15.07
CA VAL A 757 -12.39 25.04 -15.31
C VAL A 757 -12.37 23.54 -15.55
N VAL A 758 -11.55 23.07 -16.48
CA VAL A 758 -11.50 21.65 -16.84
C VAL A 758 -11.07 20.80 -15.65
N LEU A 759 -9.98 21.16 -14.95
CA LEU A 759 -9.54 20.40 -13.77
C LEU A 759 -10.63 20.37 -12.69
N SER A 760 -11.31 21.47 -12.43
CA SER A 760 -12.35 21.53 -11.40
C SER A 760 -13.55 20.63 -11.74
N ILE A 761 -13.97 20.61 -13.01
CA ILE A 761 -15.09 19.80 -13.48
C ILE A 761 -14.71 18.32 -13.50
N VAL A 762 -13.54 17.99 -14.07
CA VAL A 762 -13.02 16.63 -14.09
C VAL A 762 -12.95 16.06 -12.68
N ASP A 763 -12.39 16.80 -11.72
CA ASP A 763 -12.27 16.36 -10.34
C ASP A 763 -13.63 16.19 -9.64
N ALA A 764 -14.59 17.05 -9.92
CA ALA A 764 -15.91 16.94 -9.33
C ALA A 764 -16.65 15.71 -9.85
N LYS A 765 -16.71 15.55 -11.18
CA LYS A 765 -17.38 14.42 -11.84
C LYS A 765 -16.70 13.08 -11.58
N TRP A 766 -15.36 13.05 -11.56
CA TRP A 766 -14.62 11.84 -11.25
C TRP A 766 -14.86 11.35 -9.82
N ARG A 767 -14.92 12.25 -8.83
CA ARG A 767 -15.25 11.89 -7.44
C ARG A 767 -16.68 11.37 -7.30
N GLU A 768 -17.63 11.96 -8.01
CA GLU A 768 -19.01 11.47 -8.06
C GLU A 768 -19.06 10.05 -8.63
N HIS A 769 -18.41 9.86 -9.78
CA HIS A 769 -18.32 8.57 -10.46
C HIS A 769 -17.64 7.47 -9.61
N LEU A 770 -16.58 7.81 -8.87
CA LEU A 770 -15.96 6.85 -7.94
C LEU A 770 -16.98 6.34 -6.91
N SER A 771 -17.81 7.23 -6.37
CA SER A 771 -18.84 6.84 -5.40
C SER A 771 -19.93 5.99 -6.06
N GLU A 772 -20.38 6.34 -7.26
CA GLU A 772 -21.37 5.58 -8.01
C GLU A 772 -20.88 4.18 -8.36
N MET A 773 -19.61 4.05 -8.76
CA MET A 773 -18.97 2.75 -9.02
C MET A 773 -18.79 1.90 -7.77
N ASP A 774 -18.54 2.52 -6.60
CA ASP A 774 -18.51 1.83 -5.30
C ASP A 774 -19.92 1.28 -4.98
N TYR A 775 -20.99 2.05 -5.20
CA TYR A 775 -22.37 1.57 -5.04
C TYR A 775 -22.74 0.47 -6.03
N LEU A 776 -22.37 0.62 -7.31
CA LEU A 776 -22.57 -0.42 -8.32
C LEU A 776 -21.91 -1.72 -7.89
N ARG A 777 -20.65 -1.66 -7.43
CA ARG A 777 -19.90 -2.82 -6.96
C ARG A 777 -20.54 -3.50 -5.76
N ALA A 778 -21.06 -2.75 -4.81
CA ALA A 778 -21.74 -3.29 -3.64
C ALA A 778 -23.03 -4.04 -4.02
N GLY A 779 -23.78 -3.52 -5.02
CA GLY A 779 -25.05 -4.10 -5.47
C GLY A 779 -24.93 -5.19 -6.54
N ILE A 780 -23.81 -5.28 -7.25
CA ILE A 780 -23.70 -6.10 -8.47
C ILE A 780 -23.84 -7.60 -8.21
N GLY A 781 -23.47 -8.08 -7.01
CA GLY A 781 -23.60 -9.47 -6.62
C GLY A 781 -25.04 -10.00 -6.70
N LEU A 782 -26.04 -9.13 -6.56
CA LEU A 782 -27.45 -9.47 -6.68
C LEU A 782 -27.86 -9.86 -8.11
N ARG A 783 -27.08 -9.43 -9.13
CA ARG A 783 -27.31 -9.81 -10.54
C ARG A 783 -27.15 -11.32 -10.77
N ALA A 784 -26.37 -12.01 -9.90
CA ALA A 784 -26.25 -13.47 -9.94
C ALA A 784 -27.58 -14.20 -9.72
N MET A 785 -28.52 -13.63 -9.00
CA MET A 785 -29.89 -14.20 -8.84
C MET A 785 -30.65 -14.23 -10.16
N GLY A 786 -30.35 -13.28 -11.08
CA GLY A 786 -30.87 -13.25 -12.44
C GLY A 786 -30.10 -14.13 -13.44
N GLN A 787 -29.20 -15.03 -12.96
CA GLN A 787 -28.33 -15.89 -13.79
C GLN A 787 -27.38 -15.08 -14.71
N LYS A 788 -27.06 -13.84 -14.33
CA LYS A 788 -26.08 -12.99 -15.03
C LYS A 788 -24.75 -13.05 -14.30
N ASP A 789 -23.65 -12.99 -15.07
CA ASP A 789 -22.30 -12.89 -14.47
C ASP A 789 -22.10 -11.48 -13.89
N PRO A 790 -21.88 -11.35 -12.56
CA PRO A 790 -21.75 -10.05 -11.92
C PRO A 790 -20.60 -9.20 -12.47
N LEU A 791 -19.50 -9.82 -12.88
CA LEU A 791 -18.36 -9.09 -13.44
C LEU A 791 -18.69 -8.50 -14.81
N VAL A 792 -19.38 -9.25 -15.67
CA VAL A 792 -19.79 -8.79 -17.01
C VAL A 792 -20.80 -7.64 -16.90
N GLU A 793 -21.76 -7.76 -15.97
CA GLU A 793 -22.73 -6.68 -15.74
C GLU A 793 -22.03 -5.44 -15.15
N TYR A 794 -21.07 -5.61 -14.22
CA TYR A 794 -20.27 -4.51 -13.68
C TYR A 794 -19.46 -3.79 -14.77
N GLN A 795 -18.86 -4.54 -15.70
CA GLN A 795 -18.14 -3.97 -16.84
C GLN A 795 -19.06 -3.16 -17.75
N ARG A 796 -20.25 -3.70 -18.05
CA ARG A 796 -21.21 -3.06 -18.93
C ARG A 796 -21.81 -1.79 -18.31
N GLU A 797 -22.41 -1.92 -17.12
CA GLU A 797 -23.02 -0.78 -16.43
C GLU A 797 -22.00 0.30 -16.10
N GLY A 798 -20.78 -0.10 -15.67
CA GLY A 798 -19.69 0.83 -15.40
C GLY A 798 -19.13 1.53 -16.64
N TYR A 799 -19.21 0.90 -17.84
CA TYR A 799 -18.88 1.55 -19.10
C TYR A 799 -19.92 2.62 -19.46
N ASP A 800 -21.21 2.29 -19.33
CA ASP A 800 -22.29 3.22 -19.63
C ASP A 800 -22.22 4.45 -18.71
N MET A 801 -22.04 4.24 -17.39
CA MET A 801 -21.87 5.31 -16.42
C MET A 801 -20.63 6.19 -16.71
N PHE A 802 -19.52 5.57 -17.13
CA PHE A 802 -18.30 6.30 -17.49
C PHE A 802 -18.50 7.14 -18.75
N ALA A 803 -19.18 6.62 -19.77
CA ALA A 803 -19.49 7.35 -21.00
C ALA A 803 -20.36 8.59 -20.69
N ASP A 804 -21.38 8.44 -19.86
CA ASP A 804 -22.25 9.54 -19.42
C ASP A 804 -21.46 10.61 -18.65
N MET A 805 -20.56 10.18 -17.75
CA MET A 805 -19.68 11.10 -17.03
C MET A 805 -18.74 11.85 -17.97
N VAL A 806 -18.08 11.16 -18.90
CA VAL A 806 -17.17 11.76 -19.91
C VAL A 806 -17.90 12.82 -20.73
N PHE A 807 -19.09 12.49 -21.21
CA PHE A 807 -19.93 13.46 -21.92
C PHE A 807 -20.30 14.64 -21.03
N GLY A 808 -20.72 14.40 -19.80
CA GLY A 808 -21.03 15.45 -18.83
C GLY A 808 -19.84 16.35 -18.51
N ILE A 809 -18.63 15.82 -18.45
CA ILE A 809 -17.40 16.62 -18.29
C ILE A 809 -17.20 17.56 -19.49
N LYS A 810 -17.25 17.03 -20.72
CA LYS A 810 -17.08 17.80 -21.95
C LYS A 810 -18.13 18.91 -22.06
N HIS A 811 -19.40 18.56 -21.89
CA HIS A 811 -20.54 19.46 -21.94
C HIS A 811 -20.41 20.60 -20.91
N ASP A 812 -20.15 20.27 -19.63
CA ASP A 812 -20.03 21.29 -18.60
C ASP A 812 -18.80 22.17 -18.80
N ALA A 813 -17.65 21.61 -19.20
CA ALA A 813 -16.45 22.38 -19.49
C ALA A 813 -16.66 23.39 -20.62
N VAL A 814 -17.22 22.95 -21.74
CA VAL A 814 -17.53 23.80 -22.89
C VAL A 814 -18.51 24.91 -22.48
N ARG A 815 -19.59 24.56 -21.81
CA ARG A 815 -20.57 25.51 -21.31
C ARG A 815 -19.94 26.56 -20.40
N TYR A 816 -19.14 26.17 -19.42
CA TYR A 816 -18.49 27.13 -18.51
C TYR A 816 -17.51 28.04 -19.23
N LEU A 817 -16.75 27.56 -20.21
CA LEU A 817 -15.82 28.35 -21.00
C LEU A 817 -16.52 29.42 -21.81
N TYR A 818 -17.72 29.18 -22.37
CA TYR A 818 -18.49 30.18 -23.09
C TYR A 818 -19.17 31.23 -22.16
N HIS A 819 -19.57 30.82 -20.95
CA HIS A 819 -20.29 31.70 -20.02
C HIS A 819 -19.38 32.41 -18.99
N ALA A 820 -18.08 32.08 -18.93
CA ALA A 820 -17.15 32.72 -18.03
C ALA A 820 -17.09 34.23 -18.28
N GLN A 821 -17.10 35.05 -17.22
CA GLN A 821 -17.02 36.52 -17.31
C GLN A 821 -15.83 37.02 -16.51
N MET A 822 -15.13 38.06 -17.03
CA MET A 822 -14.13 38.75 -16.26
C MET A 822 -14.81 39.58 -15.18
N VAL A 823 -14.61 39.23 -13.93
CA VAL A 823 -14.97 40.12 -12.82
C VAL A 823 -13.75 40.98 -12.52
N GLU A 824 -13.82 42.26 -12.86
CA GLU A 824 -12.84 43.24 -12.36
C GLU A 824 -12.88 43.17 -10.82
N GLN A 825 -11.85 42.62 -10.21
CA GLN A 825 -11.70 42.75 -8.77
C GLN A 825 -11.64 44.26 -8.45
N PRO A 826 -12.53 44.76 -7.58
CA PRO A 826 -12.38 46.12 -7.13
C PRO A 826 -10.99 46.22 -6.50
N THR A 827 -10.15 47.07 -7.07
CA THR A 827 -8.82 47.39 -6.54
C THR A 827 -9.03 47.84 -5.11
N LEU A 828 -8.85 46.95 -4.15
CA LEU A 828 -8.77 47.33 -2.75
C LEU A 828 -7.60 48.27 -2.65
N ALA A 829 -7.94 49.57 -2.55
CA ALA A 829 -6.97 50.64 -2.36
C ALA A 829 -6.05 50.21 -1.19
N GLN A 830 -4.82 49.91 -1.50
CA GLN A 830 -3.83 49.62 -0.46
C GLN A 830 -3.84 50.78 0.52
N PRO A 831 -4.01 50.55 1.82
CA PRO A 831 -3.89 51.65 2.76
C PRO A 831 -2.49 52.22 2.63
N LYS A 832 -2.38 53.49 2.23
CA LYS A 832 -1.13 54.23 2.19
C LYS A 832 -0.57 54.29 3.61
N VAL A 833 0.29 53.34 3.95
CA VAL A 833 1.10 53.41 5.16
C VAL A 833 2.10 54.53 4.96
N ARG A 834 1.85 55.67 5.59
CA ARG A 834 2.83 56.76 5.71
C ARG A 834 4.01 56.23 6.55
N LEU A 835 5.09 55.84 5.90
CA LEU A 835 6.37 55.67 6.54
C LEU A 835 6.90 57.02 6.99
N GLN A 836 6.77 57.29 8.27
CA GLN A 836 7.61 58.34 8.89
C GLN A 836 9.01 57.75 9.10
N SER A 837 9.96 58.23 8.33
CA SER A 837 11.37 57.98 8.54
C SER A 837 11.86 58.78 9.74
N SER A 838 12.17 58.09 10.85
CA SER A 838 13.08 58.65 11.86
C SER A 838 14.28 57.72 11.92
N GLY A 839 15.44 58.27 11.56
CA GLY A 839 16.73 57.60 11.66
C GLY A 839 17.14 57.39 13.13
N GLY A 840 17.80 56.31 13.41
CA GLY A 840 18.43 56.05 14.69
C GLY A 840 18.75 54.55 14.82
N GLY A 841 20.05 54.24 14.75
CA GLY A 841 20.56 52.87 14.92
C GLY A 841 20.28 52.31 16.31
N GLY A 842 20.00 51.03 16.38
CA GLY A 842 19.82 50.31 17.65
C GLY A 842 19.58 48.85 17.43
N GLN A 843 20.44 48.05 18.04
CA GLN A 843 20.52 46.60 18.04
C GLN A 843 19.18 45.89 18.28
N ALA A 844 18.98 44.79 17.56
CA ALA A 844 17.82 43.91 17.75
C ALA A 844 17.91 43.16 19.08
N VAL A 845 17.08 43.55 20.03
CA VAL A 845 16.86 42.79 21.28
C VAL A 845 15.67 41.85 21.08
N LYS A 846 15.89 40.53 21.19
CA LYS A 846 14.81 39.55 21.26
C LYS A 846 13.93 39.84 22.48
N ARG A 847 12.69 40.24 22.27
CA ARG A 847 11.68 40.35 23.32
C ARG A 847 11.17 38.95 23.64
N GLN A 848 11.49 38.46 24.85
CA GLN A 848 10.75 37.41 25.50
C GLN A 848 9.33 37.90 25.81
N ALA A 849 8.32 37.15 25.41
CA ALA A 849 6.92 37.40 25.75
C ALA A 849 6.73 37.28 27.25
N SER A 850 6.28 38.33 27.91
CA SER A 850 6.04 38.38 29.35
C SER A 850 4.76 37.58 29.68
N ALA A 851 4.75 36.94 30.85
CA ALA A 851 3.69 36.09 31.37
C ALA A 851 2.36 36.84 31.73
N LYS A 852 2.18 38.08 31.25
CA LYS A 852 0.99 38.91 31.54
C LYS A 852 -0.14 38.86 30.50
N ASP A 853 -0.01 38.19 29.40
CA ASP A 853 -1.03 38.19 28.32
C ASP A 853 -1.94 36.94 28.28
N LYS A 854 -1.93 36.09 29.29
CA LYS A 854 -2.88 34.99 29.37
C LYS A 854 -4.05 35.34 30.28
N VAL A 855 -5.15 35.80 29.67
CA VAL A 855 -6.42 36.02 30.36
C VAL A 855 -6.96 34.68 30.78
N GLY A 856 -7.11 34.47 32.11
CA GLY A 856 -7.66 33.22 32.63
C GLY A 856 -9.15 33.07 32.32
N ARG A 857 -9.63 31.86 32.18
CA ARG A 857 -11.02 31.54 31.79
C ARG A 857 -12.09 32.17 32.69
N ASN A 858 -11.76 32.49 33.93
CA ASN A 858 -12.64 33.12 34.93
C ASN A 858 -12.40 34.61 35.13
N ASP A 859 -11.39 35.19 34.48
CA ASP A 859 -11.07 36.61 34.61
C ASP A 859 -12.07 37.50 33.84
N PRO A 860 -12.22 38.79 34.21
CA PRO A 860 -13.04 39.74 33.48
C PRO A 860 -12.58 39.84 32.01
N CYS A 861 -13.52 39.86 31.08
CA CYS A 861 -13.19 39.94 29.67
C CYS A 861 -12.56 41.31 29.30
N PRO A 862 -11.43 41.34 28.56
CA PRO A 862 -10.77 42.59 28.21
C PRO A 862 -11.60 43.52 27.37
N CYS A 863 -12.73 43.09 26.83
CA CYS A 863 -13.64 43.93 26.04
C CYS A 863 -14.48 44.90 26.86
N GLY A 864 -14.37 44.93 28.18
CA GLY A 864 -15.09 45.87 29.05
C GLY A 864 -16.57 45.51 29.31
N SER A 865 -17.02 44.28 28.90
CA SER A 865 -18.43 43.88 29.03
C SER A 865 -18.86 43.48 30.46
N GLY A 866 -17.93 43.47 31.44
CA GLY A 866 -18.20 43.04 32.81
C GLY A 866 -18.40 41.53 32.99
N ASN A 867 -18.41 40.76 31.90
CA ASN A 867 -18.58 39.29 31.96
C ASN A 867 -17.23 38.56 32.08
N LYS A 868 -17.24 37.36 32.68
CA LYS A 868 -16.06 36.50 32.69
C LYS A 868 -15.69 36.08 31.27
N TYR A 869 -14.39 35.97 30.96
CA TYR A 869 -13.85 35.64 29.63
C TYR A 869 -14.54 34.43 28.99
N LYS A 870 -14.78 33.35 29.75
CA LYS A 870 -15.51 32.13 29.27
C LYS A 870 -16.98 32.35 28.87
N LYS A 871 -17.60 33.50 29.31
CA LYS A 871 -19.01 33.87 28.98
C LYS A 871 -19.09 35.00 27.96
N CYS A 872 -17.96 35.40 27.41
CA CYS A 872 -17.86 36.46 26.38
C CYS A 872 -16.97 35.99 25.22
N HIS A 873 -15.79 36.52 25.01
CA HIS A 873 -14.90 36.18 23.91
C HIS A 873 -14.27 34.76 24.02
N GLY A 874 -14.24 34.16 25.17
CA GLY A 874 -13.81 32.76 25.38
C GLY A 874 -14.94 31.74 25.36
N ALA A 875 -16.15 32.10 24.89
CA ALA A 875 -17.27 31.16 24.75
C ALA A 875 -17.21 30.33 23.46
N ALA A 876 -16.39 30.74 22.52
CA ALA A 876 -16.21 30.10 21.22
C ALA A 876 -14.81 29.44 21.07
N ALA A 877 -14.01 29.35 22.14
CA ALA A 877 -12.71 28.70 22.17
C ALA A 877 -12.73 27.38 22.97
#